data_2a68afcd4e622440c2ad9838017595f0
#
_entry.id   2a68afcd4e622440c2ad9838017595f0
#
_cell.length_a   1.000
_cell.length_b   1.000
_cell.length_c   1.000
_cell.angle_alpha   90.00
_cell.angle_beta   90.00
_cell.angle_gamma   90.00
#
_symmetry.space_group_name_H-M   'P 1'
#
loop_
_entity.id
_entity.type
_entity.pdbx_description
1 polymer ?
#
loop_
_entity_poly.entity_id
_entity_poly.type
_entity_poly.pdbx_seq_one_letter_code
_entity_poly.pdbx_strand_id
1 'polypeptide(L)'
;MILHYIITAWRSIMKFKTQNIIAVLGLSVALFCFSICLYIARYFYSTDECFEQRNRIVQFSTQSPETEEISHVTFCDFSDDLKKHALRGVESYVYIHHVEPRPINIEVADNKMLPYTLQVMETDSAYQRVFDSKVLFGSWEQAAHTPNSIILSESVAKRIFGQAGKAIGKQMLLTRRIGTSPQTTPMSGGIAYTIQGVMEDLPKNNSLNFLQETDAWVLNDSEGILKSDYKRSMAGGQTFALLSEGVSQETLCHEVKERNISAIYFNEEQSIVALPFGKLFWERTQNTLSPLIVTIAGVLILLVGMLNFFHFLTGSFVTRIREYSLRRVSGARAWQLWAMLLVQATLLLSLSGLFSMMLMEITSPFLSFDIIRMSIDRNVMMAQAGGYLLALWICCMIAAAVVVWRVERISIQRGLFGGGGVYGKHRVRNVLLGIQLFICWIFVSLTLMLYLQSQKSSNALFDTLSQEEKENIYSISMEEYTFLTQEERMNLMAELGKVAGVKALLPAREKYIGSLWGSSIFTQPGRKREHARRIGVMFVSPDFFEFMNMPLQAGVLPKTENEIVVTEGFEKMMEKEMLGQMVYDYDDIGYTIAGICHHATRSVGKSNGEDVQTNCIFYPLKEEETFHCYVKCEPGQKKQVGAALEKILRERLPESIDIQLKTFMDDIREYRMMEFELRGISGFFAIVTLIIVLLGSYAAITLDTEYRRKEMAIRKVNGAGVKQIALIFARLNIWLLVVTFILAFPIVAFAITGFSSMYEVFIDTGVGFYGSIFLGITAIITLTVAFRIYLITKVNPAEIIRKE
;
A
#
# COMPACT_ATOMS: atom_id res chain seq x y z
N MET A 1 21.71 -26.12 40.34
CA MET A 1 20.65 -26.77 39.52
C MET A 1 20.45 -26.05 38.19
N ILE A 2 20.23 -24.77 38.16
CA ILE A 2 19.99 -24.01 36.91
C ILE A 2 21.15 -24.16 35.92
N LEU A 3 22.41 -23.98 36.36
CA LEU A 3 23.61 -24.14 35.52
C LEU A 3 23.68 -25.56 34.88
N HIS A 4 23.30 -26.57 35.62
CA HIS A 4 23.23 -27.95 35.09
C HIS A 4 22.17 -28.09 33.99
N TYR A 5 21.01 -27.45 34.13
CA TYR A 5 19.97 -27.44 33.08
C TYR A 5 20.43 -26.70 31.84
N ILE A 6 21.11 -25.56 31.98
CA ILE A 6 21.70 -24.78 30.86
C ILE A 6 22.73 -25.63 30.11
N ILE A 7 23.68 -26.27 30.82
CA ILE A 7 24.70 -27.10 30.18
C ILE A 7 24.06 -28.31 29.46
N THR A 8 23.05 -28.90 30.08
CA THR A 8 22.33 -30.06 29.49
C THR A 8 21.52 -29.61 28.25
N ALA A 9 20.86 -28.47 28.32
CA ALA A 9 20.15 -27.88 27.19
C ALA A 9 21.12 -27.55 26.05
N TRP A 10 22.25 -26.89 26.33
CA TRP A 10 23.29 -26.59 25.35
C TRP A 10 23.84 -27.82 24.64
N ARG A 11 24.19 -28.87 25.41
CA ARG A 11 24.62 -30.15 24.83
C ARG A 11 23.54 -30.77 23.94
N SER A 12 22.27 -30.65 24.33
CA SER A 12 21.14 -31.11 23.52
C SER A 12 21.02 -30.32 22.20
N ILE A 13 21.15 -29.01 22.27
CA ILE A 13 21.12 -28.13 21.10
C ILE A 13 22.25 -28.50 20.13
N MET A 14 23.46 -28.71 20.66
CA MET A 14 24.63 -29.07 19.82
C MET A 14 24.54 -30.49 19.25
N LYS A 15 23.86 -31.42 19.89
CA LYS A 15 23.66 -32.79 19.38
C LYS A 15 22.75 -32.81 18.14
N PHE A 16 21.73 -31.94 18.08
CA PHE A 16 20.76 -31.84 16.99
C PHE A 16 20.89 -30.54 16.22
N LYS A 17 22.14 -30.17 15.86
CA LYS A 17 22.46 -28.83 15.25
C LYS A 17 21.52 -28.43 14.13
N THR A 18 21.38 -29.27 13.08
CA THR A 18 20.59 -28.94 11.89
C THR A 18 19.14 -28.64 12.22
N GLN A 19 18.53 -29.44 13.09
CA GLN A 19 17.13 -29.27 13.48
C GLN A 19 16.92 -28.01 14.30
N ASN A 20 17.84 -27.71 15.24
CA ASN A 20 17.78 -26.49 16.08
C ASN A 20 18.01 -25.24 15.25
N ILE A 21 18.95 -25.25 14.30
CA ILE A 21 19.18 -24.13 13.38
C ILE A 21 17.91 -23.87 12.54
N ILE A 22 17.31 -24.91 11.99
CA ILE A 22 16.05 -24.80 11.22
C ILE A 22 14.93 -24.20 12.07
N ALA A 23 14.76 -24.66 13.31
CA ALA A 23 13.72 -24.14 14.20
C ALA A 23 13.95 -22.67 14.57
N VAL A 24 15.20 -22.30 14.89
CA VAL A 24 15.58 -20.92 15.21
C VAL A 24 15.37 -20.00 14.02
N LEU A 25 15.90 -20.36 12.83
CA LEU A 25 15.75 -19.52 11.63
C LEU A 25 14.29 -19.37 11.20
N GLY A 26 13.52 -20.48 11.21
CA GLY A 26 12.10 -20.44 10.86
C GLY A 26 11.30 -19.54 11.79
N LEU A 27 11.53 -19.63 13.10
CA LEU A 27 10.83 -18.78 14.07
C LEU A 27 11.32 -17.33 14.03
N SER A 28 12.62 -17.08 13.77
CA SER A 28 13.19 -15.73 13.65
C SER A 28 12.55 -14.95 12.51
N VAL A 29 12.45 -15.57 11.33
CA VAL A 29 11.84 -14.96 10.15
C VAL A 29 10.33 -14.78 10.35
N ALA A 30 9.65 -15.76 10.95
CA ALA A 30 8.23 -15.64 11.26
C ALA A 30 7.93 -14.48 12.23
N LEU A 31 8.74 -14.33 13.29
CA LEU A 31 8.62 -13.25 14.26
C LEU A 31 8.91 -11.89 13.62
N PHE A 32 9.91 -11.82 12.76
CA PHE A 32 10.23 -10.62 11.97
C PHE A 32 9.05 -10.19 11.09
N CYS A 33 8.51 -11.10 10.28
CA CYS A 33 7.35 -10.81 9.43
C CYS A 33 6.11 -10.39 10.23
N PHE A 34 5.84 -11.09 11.34
CA PHE A 34 4.74 -10.78 12.24
C PHE A 34 4.87 -9.37 12.83
N SER A 35 6.08 -8.99 13.26
CA SER A 35 6.33 -7.67 13.82
C SER A 35 6.10 -6.56 12.81
N ILE A 36 6.51 -6.75 11.53
CA ILE A 36 6.23 -5.81 10.45
C ILE A 36 4.72 -5.70 10.21
N CYS A 37 4.02 -6.83 10.07
CA CYS A 37 2.58 -6.83 9.83
C CYS A 37 1.82 -6.08 10.93
N LEU A 38 2.14 -6.33 12.20
CA LEU A 38 1.48 -5.66 13.32
C LEU A 38 1.89 -4.18 13.43
N TYR A 39 3.11 -3.82 13.05
CA TYR A 39 3.52 -2.43 12.98
C TYR A 39 2.70 -1.67 11.94
N ILE A 40 2.55 -2.22 10.72
CA ILE A 40 1.70 -1.68 9.67
C ILE A 40 0.22 -1.58 10.12
N ALA A 41 -0.31 -2.67 10.70
CA ALA A 41 -1.68 -2.67 11.19
C ALA A 41 -1.91 -1.60 12.26
N ARG A 42 -0.98 -1.45 13.20
CA ARG A 42 -1.04 -0.41 14.23
C ARG A 42 -1.01 0.99 13.63
N TYR A 43 -0.17 1.22 12.62
CA TYR A 43 -0.11 2.49 11.90
C TYR A 43 -1.49 2.89 11.36
N PHE A 44 -2.20 1.96 10.73
CA PHE A 44 -3.56 2.21 10.27
C PHE A 44 -4.56 2.43 11.41
N TYR A 45 -4.51 1.63 12.47
CA TYR A 45 -5.44 1.77 13.61
C TYR A 45 -5.18 3.04 14.44
N SER A 46 -3.96 3.58 14.41
CA SER A 46 -3.59 4.83 15.08
C SER A 46 -3.80 6.07 14.21
N THR A 47 -4.49 5.95 13.07
CA THR A 47 -4.84 7.10 12.23
C THR A 47 -5.65 8.12 13.05
N ASP A 48 -5.31 9.40 12.87
CA ASP A 48 -5.92 10.53 13.57
C ASP A 48 -5.73 10.57 15.12
N GLU A 49 -4.87 9.71 15.69
CA GLU A 49 -4.56 9.77 17.12
C GLU A 49 -3.80 11.03 17.54
N CYS A 50 -3.19 11.73 16.58
CA CYS A 50 -2.52 13.00 16.83
C CYS A 50 -3.48 14.14 17.23
N PHE A 51 -4.76 14.03 16.91
CA PHE A 51 -5.76 15.04 17.24
C PHE A 51 -6.46 14.66 18.56
N GLU A 52 -6.19 15.40 19.63
CA GLU A 52 -6.80 15.13 20.96
C GLU A 52 -8.33 15.22 20.91
N GLN A 53 -8.85 16.13 20.10
CA GLN A 53 -10.28 16.38 19.96
C GLN A 53 -10.98 15.54 18.86
N ARG A 54 -10.32 14.53 18.28
CA ARG A 54 -10.87 13.74 17.17
C ARG A 54 -12.30 13.21 17.37
N ASN A 55 -12.65 12.89 18.61
CA ASN A 55 -13.98 12.39 18.98
C ASN A 55 -15.05 13.48 19.02
N ARG A 56 -14.67 14.75 18.88
CA ARG A 56 -15.56 15.92 18.84
C ARG A 56 -15.56 16.57 17.45
N ILE A 57 -14.77 16.09 16.51
CA ILE A 57 -14.70 16.65 15.15
C ILE A 57 -15.62 15.84 14.22
N VAL A 58 -16.39 16.55 13.41
CA VAL A 58 -17.28 16.00 12.40
C VAL A 58 -16.96 16.66 11.07
N GLN A 59 -16.88 15.88 9.99
CA GLN A 59 -16.81 16.38 8.61
C GLN A 59 -18.21 16.44 8.02
N PHE A 60 -18.50 17.52 7.31
CA PHE A 60 -19.67 17.60 6.46
C PHE A 60 -19.30 17.18 5.04
N SER A 61 -20.19 16.41 4.43
CA SER A 61 -20.06 15.85 3.09
C SER A 61 -21.39 16.02 2.37
N THR A 62 -21.37 15.94 1.04
CA THR A 62 -22.58 15.94 0.24
C THR A 62 -22.86 14.54 -0.27
N GLN A 63 -24.12 14.17 -0.35
CA GLN A 63 -24.56 12.88 -0.86
C GLN A 63 -25.52 13.10 -2.05
N SER A 64 -25.18 12.46 -3.18
CA SER A 64 -26.06 12.49 -4.34
C SER A 64 -27.35 11.70 -4.06
N PRO A 65 -28.52 12.26 -4.32
CA PRO A 65 -29.79 11.56 -4.09
C PRO A 65 -30.01 10.39 -5.06
N GLU A 66 -29.27 10.33 -6.18
CA GLU A 66 -29.43 9.28 -7.20
C GLU A 66 -28.48 8.11 -7.02
N THR A 67 -27.22 8.38 -6.71
CA THR A 67 -26.16 7.36 -6.60
C THR A 67 -25.86 6.96 -5.17
N GLU A 68 -26.39 7.66 -4.19
CA GLU A 68 -26.05 7.55 -2.76
C GLU A 68 -24.54 7.76 -2.49
N GLU A 69 -23.76 8.20 -3.48
CA GLU A 69 -22.33 8.46 -3.34
C GLU A 69 -22.09 9.67 -2.45
N ILE A 70 -21.12 9.54 -1.55
CA ILE A 70 -20.71 10.62 -0.65
C ILE A 70 -19.50 11.33 -1.25
N SER A 71 -19.67 12.62 -1.52
CA SER A 71 -18.55 13.50 -1.88
C SER A 71 -18.05 14.22 -0.64
N HIS A 72 -16.77 14.02 -0.33
CA HIS A 72 -16.10 14.69 0.80
C HIS A 72 -15.66 16.12 0.45
N VAL A 73 -15.88 16.55 -0.76
CA VAL A 73 -15.56 17.91 -1.22
C VAL A 73 -16.77 18.79 -0.98
N THR A 74 -16.55 19.92 -0.31
CA THR A 74 -17.53 20.99 -0.09
C THR A 74 -16.97 22.29 -0.59
N PHE A 75 -17.81 23.28 -0.84
CA PHE A 75 -17.36 24.62 -1.22
C PHE A 75 -17.23 25.54 -0.02
N CYS A 76 -16.51 26.64 -0.19
CA CYS A 76 -16.30 27.61 0.86
C CYS A 76 -17.62 28.18 1.40
N ASP A 77 -18.58 28.51 0.51
CA ASP A 77 -19.89 29.04 0.89
C ASP A 77 -20.73 28.05 1.71
N PHE A 78 -20.44 26.76 1.59
CA PHE A 78 -21.12 25.71 2.30
C PHE A 78 -20.99 25.85 3.83
N SER A 79 -19.82 26.26 4.33
CA SER A 79 -19.62 26.49 5.76
C SER A 79 -20.47 27.65 6.30
N ASP A 80 -20.67 28.68 5.50
CA ASP A 80 -21.50 29.82 5.84
C ASP A 80 -23.00 29.48 5.80
N ASP A 81 -23.41 28.63 4.87
CA ASP A 81 -24.77 28.11 4.84
C ASP A 81 -25.07 27.20 6.03
N LEU A 82 -24.15 26.34 6.42
CA LEU A 82 -24.29 25.51 7.62
C LEU A 82 -24.47 26.35 8.89
N LYS A 83 -23.76 27.47 9.03
CA LYS A 83 -23.92 28.40 10.16
C LYS A 83 -25.34 28.95 10.27
N LYS A 84 -26.03 29.18 9.13
CA LYS A 84 -27.41 29.64 9.08
C LYS A 84 -28.41 28.65 9.67
N HIS A 85 -28.11 27.34 9.56
CA HIS A 85 -28.97 26.27 10.10
C HIS A 85 -28.89 26.10 11.61
N ALA A 86 -27.96 26.79 12.30
CA ALA A 86 -27.82 26.79 13.78
C ALA A 86 -27.89 25.38 14.37
N LEU A 87 -27.01 24.48 13.92
CA LEU A 87 -26.91 23.10 14.40
C LEU A 87 -26.55 23.09 15.90
N ARG A 88 -27.28 22.28 16.68
CA ARG A 88 -27.08 22.23 18.13
C ARG A 88 -25.77 21.60 18.52
N GLY A 89 -25.07 22.25 19.45
CA GLY A 89 -23.83 21.69 20.00
C GLY A 89 -22.63 21.83 19.11
N VAL A 90 -22.67 22.64 18.06
CA VAL A 90 -21.49 23.02 17.28
C VAL A 90 -20.82 24.24 17.92
N GLU A 91 -19.55 24.12 18.26
CA GLU A 91 -18.73 25.14 18.88
C GLU A 91 -18.02 26.02 17.85
N SER A 92 -17.49 25.40 16.81
CA SER A 92 -16.75 26.08 15.75
C SER A 92 -16.84 25.34 14.43
N TYR A 93 -16.85 26.06 13.33
CA TYR A 93 -16.71 25.52 11.97
C TYR A 93 -15.37 25.93 11.41
N VAL A 94 -14.75 25.06 10.60
CA VAL A 94 -13.53 25.34 9.84
C VAL A 94 -13.68 24.85 8.42
N TYR A 95 -13.19 25.64 7.47
CA TYR A 95 -13.06 25.27 6.09
C TYR A 95 -11.58 25.09 5.75
N ILE A 96 -11.25 24.01 5.07
CA ILE A 96 -9.92 23.71 4.57
C ILE A 96 -10.00 23.62 3.05
N HIS A 97 -9.31 24.49 2.35
CA HIS A 97 -9.13 24.37 0.92
C HIS A 97 -8.14 23.24 0.62
N HIS A 98 -8.24 22.65 -0.57
CA HIS A 98 -7.30 21.59 -0.96
C HIS A 98 -5.86 22.05 -0.86
N VAL A 99 -4.98 21.15 -0.36
CA VAL A 99 -3.54 21.39 -0.35
C VAL A 99 -3.04 21.41 -1.79
N GLU A 100 -2.37 22.49 -2.16
CA GLU A 100 -1.87 22.68 -3.52
C GLU A 100 -0.35 22.92 -3.50
N PRO A 101 0.39 22.38 -4.48
CA PRO A 101 1.79 22.73 -4.66
C PRO A 101 1.89 24.17 -5.15
N ARG A 102 2.58 25.02 -4.40
CA ARG A 102 2.80 26.43 -4.76
C ARG A 102 4.26 26.76 -4.83
N PRO A 103 4.71 27.39 -5.92
CA PRO A 103 6.07 27.91 -6.02
C PRO A 103 6.23 29.09 -5.10
N ILE A 104 7.29 29.09 -4.36
CA ILE A 104 7.66 30.15 -3.41
C ILE A 104 9.09 30.55 -3.68
N ASN A 105 9.34 31.83 -3.82
CA ASN A 105 10.68 32.38 -3.86
C ASN A 105 11.04 32.91 -2.48
N ILE A 106 12.15 32.44 -1.94
CA ILE A 106 12.62 32.80 -0.63
C ILE A 106 13.95 33.51 -0.74
N GLU A 107 14.07 34.65 -0.07
CA GLU A 107 15.36 35.31 0.11
C GLU A 107 16.20 34.55 1.15
N VAL A 108 17.20 33.83 0.67
CA VAL A 108 18.23 33.19 1.47
C VAL A 108 19.43 34.13 1.54
N ALA A 109 20.37 33.99 2.49
CA ALA A 109 21.50 34.84 2.71
C ALA A 109 22.10 35.44 1.41
N ASP A 110 22.50 36.71 1.44
CA ASP A 110 23.11 37.47 0.34
C ASP A 110 22.15 37.92 -0.81
N ASN A 111 20.87 38.21 -0.51
CA ASN A 111 19.87 38.69 -1.50
C ASN A 111 19.65 37.69 -2.65
N LYS A 112 19.97 36.42 -2.49
CA LYS A 112 19.70 35.38 -3.48
C LYS A 112 18.31 34.80 -3.25
N MET A 113 17.42 34.97 -4.21
CA MET A 113 16.10 34.32 -4.22
C MET A 113 16.24 32.89 -4.70
N LEU A 114 15.79 31.93 -3.91
CA LEU A 114 15.73 30.52 -4.29
C LEU A 114 14.27 30.09 -4.40
N PRO A 115 13.91 29.44 -5.49
CA PRO A 115 12.58 28.89 -5.65
C PRO A 115 12.47 27.55 -4.90
N TYR A 116 11.35 27.36 -4.21
CA TYR A 116 10.91 26.11 -3.62
C TYR A 116 9.47 25.83 -4.02
N THR A 117 9.08 24.58 -4.06
CA THR A 117 7.67 24.22 -4.15
C THR A 117 7.23 23.71 -2.77
N LEU A 118 6.21 24.34 -2.20
CA LEU A 118 5.63 23.95 -0.91
C LEU A 118 4.17 23.53 -1.11
N GLN A 119 3.75 22.53 -0.36
CA GLN A 119 2.36 22.10 -0.28
C GLN A 119 1.63 23.05 0.68
N VAL A 120 0.86 23.95 0.13
CA VAL A 120 0.18 25.02 0.89
C VAL A 120 -1.27 24.68 1.12
N MET A 121 -1.68 24.68 2.38
CA MET A 121 -3.07 24.56 2.82
C MET A 121 -3.63 25.95 3.09
N GLU A 122 -4.73 26.32 2.45
CA GLU A 122 -5.47 27.52 2.82
C GLU A 122 -6.60 27.15 3.77
N THR A 123 -6.73 27.89 4.88
CA THR A 123 -7.73 27.62 5.91
C THR A 123 -8.12 28.90 6.64
N ASP A 124 -9.10 28.81 7.53
CA ASP A 124 -9.49 29.92 8.40
C ASP A 124 -8.84 29.83 9.79
N SER A 125 -9.00 30.89 10.61
CA SER A 125 -8.40 30.96 11.95
C SER A 125 -8.89 29.89 12.92
N ALA A 126 -10.05 29.27 12.68
CA ALA A 126 -10.60 28.22 13.50
C ALA A 126 -9.83 26.89 13.42
N TYR A 127 -8.96 26.72 12.41
CA TYR A 127 -8.20 25.49 12.20
C TYR A 127 -7.45 25.03 13.44
N GLN A 128 -6.67 25.93 14.08
CA GLN A 128 -5.91 25.58 15.29
C GLN A 128 -6.82 25.09 16.41
N ARG A 129 -7.96 25.75 16.60
CA ARG A 129 -8.92 25.38 17.65
C ARG A 129 -9.57 24.04 17.40
N VAL A 130 -9.91 23.73 16.14
CA VAL A 130 -10.57 22.48 15.75
C VAL A 130 -9.60 21.30 15.82
N PHE A 131 -8.36 21.47 15.32
CA PHE A 131 -7.39 20.37 15.21
C PHE A 131 -6.33 20.38 16.30
N ASP A 132 -6.41 21.33 17.26
CA ASP A 132 -5.46 21.46 18.39
C ASP A 132 -3.98 21.37 17.97
N SER A 133 -3.67 22.03 16.83
CA SER A 133 -2.33 21.97 16.23
C SER A 133 -1.37 22.83 17.04
N LYS A 134 -0.19 22.26 17.39
CA LYS A 134 0.77 22.89 18.28
C LYS A 134 1.72 23.83 17.52
N VAL A 135 1.68 25.10 17.90
CA VAL A 135 2.63 26.11 17.41
C VAL A 135 3.89 26.06 18.26
N LEU A 136 5.05 25.83 17.62
CA LEU A 136 6.36 25.73 18.29
C LEU A 136 7.03 27.09 18.46
N PHE A 137 6.89 27.96 17.45
CA PHE A 137 7.45 29.32 17.43
C PHE A 137 6.44 30.28 16.81
N GLY A 138 6.40 31.52 17.29
CA GLY A 138 5.44 32.52 16.83
C GLY A 138 4.05 32.33 17.42
N SER A 139 3.00 32.83 16.73
CA SER A 139 1.62 32.80 17.20
C SER A 139 0.66 32.60 16.05
N TRP A 140 -0.25 31.65 16.19
CA TRP A 140 -1.37 31.44 15.27
C TRP A 140 -2.35 32.63 15.25
N GLU A 141 -2.67 33.13 16.46
CA GLU A 141 -3.59 34.25 16.61
C GLU A 141 -3.03 35.52 15.96
N GLN A 142 -1.73 35.78 16.12
CA GLN A 142 -1.07 36.89 15.43
C GLN A 142 -1.11 36.71 13.91
N ALA A 143 -0.90 35.49 13.40
CA ALA A 143 -0.98 35.20 11.97
C ALA A 143 -2.41 35.40 11.44
N ALA A 144 -3.45 35.05 12.21
CA ALA A 144 -4.85 35.24 11.83
C ALA A 144 -5.25 36.73 11.68
N HIS A 145 -4.63 37.60 12.46
CA HIS A 145 -4.91 39.05 12.43
C HIS A 145 -3.94 39.84 11.54
N THR A 146 -2.90 39.24 11.01
CA THR A 146 -1.92 39.92 10.15
C THR A 146 -2.13 39.52 8.69
N PRO A 147 -2.41 40.48 7.78
CA PRO A 147 -2.52 40.20 6.36
C PRO A 147 -1.25 39.58 5.79
N ASN A 148 -1.38 38.71 4.79
CA ASN A 148 -0.29 38.02 4.12
C ASN A 148 0.66 37.31 5.11
N SER A 149 0.06 36.57 6.06
CA SER A 149 0.78 35.71 6.99
C SER A 149 0.84 34.30 6.49
N ILE A 150 1.96 33.63 6.75
CA ILE A 150 2.16 32.20 6.48
C ILE A 150 2.75 31.51 7.71
N ILE A 151 2.32 30.29 7.97
CA ILE A 151 2.83 29.43 9.01
C ILE A 151 3.50 28.24 8.33
N LEU A 152 4.71 27.88 8.73
CA LEU A 152 5.47 26.77 8.17
C LEU A 152 5.41 25.54 9.06
N SER A 153 5.56 24.35 8.48
CA SER A 153 5.88 23.14 9.24
C SER A 153 7.32 23.20 9.78
N GLU A 154 7.59 22.49 10.87
CA GLU A 154 8.90 22.48 11.49
C GLU A 154 10.00 21.96 10.56
N SER A 155 9.70 20.88 9.83
CA SER A 155 10.62 20.27 8.86
C SER A 155 10.98 21.22 7.72
N VAL A 156 10.00 21.94 7.17
CA VAL A 156 10.22 22.95 6.12
C VAL A 156 11.03 24.12 6.65
N ALA A 157 10.68 24.62 7.81
CA ALA A 157 11.42 25.73 8.42
C ALA A 157 12.88 25.35 8.69
N LYS A 158 13.15 24.13 9.15
CA LYS A 158 14.52 23.59 9.33
C LYS A 158 15.25 23.41 8.00
N ARG A 159 14.57 22.87 6.98
CA ARG A 159 15.14 22.62 5.65
C ARG A 159 15.60 23.90 4.98
N ILE A 160 14.82 24.98 5.11
CA ILE A 160 15.08 26.25 4.42
C ILE A 160 16.05 27.13 5.22
N PHE A 161 15.83 27.25 6.54
CA PHE A 161 16.54 28.23 7.38
C PHE A 161 17.58 27.59 8.34
N GLY A 162 17.73 26.27 8.30
CA GLY A 162 18.63 25.51 9.16
C GLY A 162 18.12 25.31 10.60
N GLN A 163 17.36 26.25 11.15
CA GLN A 163 16.73 26.20 12.47
C GLN A 163 15.30 26.76 12.39
N ALA A 164 14.32 26.08 12.96
CA ALA A 164 12.91 26.45 12.86
C ALA A 164 12.61 27.89 13.35
N GLY A 165 13.18 28.28 14.47
CA GLY A 165 12.95 29.63 15.02
C GLY A 165 13.52 30.80 14.21
N LYS A 166 14.47 30.55 13.30
CA LYS A 166 15.03 31.59 12.41
C LYS A 166 14.10 31.97 11.25
N ALA A 167 13.06 31.18 11.03
CA ALA A 167 12.07 31.46 10.00
C ALA A 167 11.19 32.66 10.35
N ILE A 168 10.93 32.92 11.64
CA ILE A 168 9.99 33.96 12.09
C ILE A 168 10.40 35.33 11.59
N GLY A 169 9.44 36.08 11.03
CA GLY A 169 9.62 37.42 10.49
C GLY A 169 10.29 37.49 9.11
N LYS A 170 10.71 36.34 8.55
CA LYS A 170 11.24 36.30 7.18
C LYS A 170 10.12 36.43 6.18
N GLN A 171 10.43 36.96 5.00
CA GLN A 171 9.49 37.12 3.91
C GLN A 171 9.67 36.02 2.85
N MET A 172 8.55 35.57 2.31
CA MET A 172 8.45 34.60 1.22
C MET A 172 7.55 35.18 0.13
N LEU A 173 7.99 35.11 -1.12
CA LEU A 173 7.19 35.55 -2.25
C LEU A 173 6.40 34.34 -2.78
N LEU A 174 5.11 34.28 -2.46
CA LEU A 174 4.22 33.22 -2.89
C LEU A 174 3.57 33.60 -4.24
N THR A 175 3.75 32.77 -5.24
CA THR A 175 3.09 32.96 -6.54
C THR A 175 1.62 32.53 -6.40
N ARG A 176 0.70 33.47 -6.67
CA ARG A 176 -0.74 33.21 -6.55
C ARG A 176 -1.25 32.51 -7.81
N ARG A 177 -1.72 31.26 -7.70
CA ARG A 177 -2.62 30.69 -8.71
C ARG A 177 -4.04 31.19 -8.41
N ILE A 178 -4.68 31.79 -9.40
CA ILE A 178 -6.08 32.22 -9.28
C ILE A 178 -6.95 31.15 -9.95
N GLY A 179 -7.60 30.30 -9.14
CA GLY A 179 -8.63 29.35 -9.54
C GLY A 179 -8.15 27.90 -9.66
N THR A 180 -9.07 26.99 -9.42
CA THR A 180 -8.93 25.54 -9.57
C THR A 180 -8.87 25.07 -11.03
N SER A 181 -9.01 26.00 -11.99
CA SER A 181 -8.83 25.71 -13.40
C SER A 181 -7.37 25.96 -13.79
N PRO A 182 -6.74 25.05 -14.52
CA PRO A 182 -5.41 25.25 -15.10
C PRO A 182 -5.35 26.43 -16.10
N GLN A 183 -6.49 27.03 -16.44
CA GLN A 183 -6.62 28.18 -17.34
C GLN A 183 -6.20 29.52 -16.72
N THR A 184 -5.82 29.54 -15.44
CA THR A 184 -5.41 30.78 -14.80
C THR A 184 -3.93 31.03 -15.01
N THR A 185 -3.60 31.95 -15.88
CA THR A 185 -2.28 32.54 -16.07
C THR A 185 -1.65 32.90 -14.72
N PRO A 186 -0.37 32.56 -14.47
CA PRO A 186 0.34 33.09 -13.32
C PRO A 186 0.31 34.59 -13.41
N MET A 187 -0.31 35.27 -12.44
CA MET A 187 -0.17 36.74 -12.39
C MET A 187 1.31 37.02 -12.16
N SER A 188 1.91 37.83 -13.05
CA SER A 188 3.22 38.41 -12.86
C SER A 188 3.18 39.29 -11.61
N GLY A 189 3.67 38.80 -10.49
CA GLY A 189 3.70 39.48 -9.21
C GLY A 189 3.30 38.54 -8.08
N GLY A 190 4.27 37.94 -7.40
CA GLY A 190 4.01 37.18 -6.18
C GLY A 190 3.57 38.09 -5.03
N ILE A 191 2.76 37.56 -4.12
CA ILE A 191 2.41 38.24 -2.88
C ILE A 191 3.48 37.90 -1.85
N ALA A 192 4.04 38.93 -1.21
CA ALA A 192 4.98 38.73 -0.12
C ALA A 192 4.23 38.33 1.16
N TYR A 193 4.49 37.11 1.64
CA TYR A 193 3.99 36.62 2.91
C TYR A 193 5.07 36.69 3.98
N THR A 194 4.68 37.07 5.19
CA THR A 194 5.58 37.09 6.36
C THR A 194 5.35 35.82 7.18
N ILE A 195 6.42 35.12 7.53
CA ILE A 195 6.33 33.93 8.38
C ILE A 195 6.05 34.34 9.82
N GLN A 196 4.84 34.11 10.32
CA GLN A 196 4.37 34.47 11.66
C GLN A 196 4.42 33.31 12.64
N GLY A 197 4.56 32.07 12.16
CA GLY A 197 4.59 30.90 13.02
C GLY A 197 5.28 29.71 12.38
N VAL A 198 5.69 28.78 13.26
CA VAL A 198 6.14 27.43 12.89
C VAL A 198 5.36 26.44 13.72
N MET A 199 4.70 25.51 13.03
CA MET A 199 3.90 24.44 13.62
C MET A 199 4.67 23.12 13.68
N GLU A 200 4.35 22.28 14.65
CA GLU A 200 4.81 20.90 14.71
C GLU A 200 4.34 20.13 13.47
N ASP A 201 5.21 19.27 12.93
CA ASP A 201 4.86 18.43 11.79
C ASP A 201 3.73 17.47 12.17
N LEU A 202 2.69 17.42 11.37
CA LEU A 202 1.62 16.43 11.55
C LEU A 202 2.15 15.04 11.18
N PRO A 203 1.85 14.02 12.01
CA PRO A 203 2.14 12.64 11.63
C PRO A 203 1.51 12.30 10.28
N LYS A 204 2.17 11.43 9.51
CA LYS A 204 1.70 11.10 8.15
C LYS A 204 0.39 10.31 8.14
N ASN A 205 0.06 9.60 9.22
CA ASN A 205 -1.16 8.81 9.38
C ASN A 205 -2.33 9.64 9.92
N ASN A 206 -2.73 10.64 9.18
CA ASN A 206 -3.91 11.43 9.52
C ASN A 206 -4.79 11.71 8.29
N SER A 207 -6.07 11.97 8.53
CA SER A 207 -7.07 12.19 7.49
C SER A 207 -6.92 13.51 6.75
N LEU A 208 -6.22 14.50 7.31
CA LEU A 208 -5.98 15.78 6.64
C LEU A 208 -4.87 15.68 5.59
N ASN A 209 -3.81 14.92 5.88
CA ASN A 209 -2.66 14.74 5.01
C ASN A 209 -2.73 13.48 4.13
N PHE A 210 -3.90 12.89 3.99
CA PHE A 210 -4.07 11.60 3.31
C PHE A 210 -3.51 11.57 1.88
N LEU A 211 -3.68 12.67 1.14
CA LEU A 211 -3.20 12.75 -0.26
C LEU A 211 -1.85 13.46 -0.36
N GLN A 212 -1.60 14.47 0.48
CA GLN A 212 -0.40 15.32 0.42
C GLN A 212 -0.03 15.82 1.80
N GLU A 213 1.29 15.89 2.10
CA GLU A 213 1.78 16.52 3.32
C GLU A 213 1.56 18.04 3.23
N THR A 214 1.25 18.67 4.35
CA THR A 214 1.12 20.13 4.41
C THR A 214 2.43 20.73 4.87
N ASP A 215 3.05 21.52 4.00
CA ASP A 215 4.30 22.26 4.27
C ASP A 215 4.05 23.62 4.90
N ALA A 216 2.93 24.25 4.55
CA ALA A 216 2.60 25.59 5.02
C ALA A 216 1.10 25.82 5.11
N TRP A 217 0.68 26.74 5.99
CA TRP A 217 -0.69 27.17 6.19
C TRP A 217 -0.82 28.67 5.89
N VAL A 218 -1.78 29.02 5.06
CA VAL A 218 -2.15 30.41 4.77
C VAL A 218 -3.54 30.65 5.35
N LEU A 219 -3.68 31.71 6.16
CA LEU A 219 -4.94 32.06 6.79
C LEU A 219 -5.70 33.09 5.97
N ASN A 220 -6.90 32.77 5.56
CA ASN A 220 -7.67 33.54 4.58
C ASN A 220 -8.74 34.45 5.19
N ASP A 221 -8.72 34.69 6.50
CA ASP A 221 -9.76 35.51 7.19
C ASP A 221 -9.78 36.95 6.70
N SER A 222 -8.68 37.47 6.15
CA SER A 222 -8.57 38.87 5.81
C SER A 222 -8.58 39.22 4.32
N GLU A 223 -7.99 38.42 3.41
CA GLU A 223 -7.84 38.79 1.99
C GLU A 223 -7.59 37.66 0.98
N GLY A 224 -8.09 36.46 1.20
CA GLY A 224 -7.81 35.28 0.34
C GLY A 224 -8.68 35.17 -0.93
N ILE A 225 -8.47 34.09 -1.66
CA ILE A 225 -9.30 33.61 -2.78
C ILE A 225 -10.78 33.51 -2.38
N LEU A 226 -11.05 33.36 -1.09
CA LEU A 226 -12.35 33.16 -0.48
C LEU A 226 -13.22 34.43 -0.41
N LYS A 227 -12.70 35.60 -0.79
CA LYS A 227 -13.48 36.88 -0.79
C LYS A 227 -14.18 37.22 -2.08
N SER A 228 -13.85 36.58 -3.20
CA SER A 228 -14.53 36.79 -4.46
C SER A 228 -15.77 35.94 -4.56
N ASP A 229 -16.97 36.53 -4.59
CA ASP A 229 -18.26 35.79 -4.60
C ASP A 229 -18.34 34.70 -5.66
N TYR A 230 -17.78 34.93 -6.85
CA TYR A 230 -17.72 33.91 -7.92
C TYR A 230 -16.77 32.76 -7.61
N LYS A 231 -15.71 33.00 -6.84
CA LYS A 231 -14.67 31.97 -6.55
C LYS A 231 -14.98 31.14 -5.31
N ARG A 232 -15.73 31.69 -4.36
CA ARG A 232 -16.16 30.98 -3.14
C ARG A 232 -17.05 29.80 -3.46
N SER A 233 -17.96 29.93 -4.43
CA SER A 233 -18.87 28.87 -4.85
C SER A 233 -18.21 27.76 -5.67
N MET A 234 -16.97 27.97 -6.14
CA MET A 234 -16.21 27.01 -6.94
C MET A 234 -14.94 26.46 -6.25
N ALA A 235 -14.53 27.05 -5.13
CA ALA A 235 -13.37 26.61 -4.40
C ALA A 235 -13.68 25.31 -3.63
N GLY A 236 -13.25 24.18 -4.17
CA GLY A 236 -13.40 22.87 -3.54
C GLY A 236 -12.48 22.72 -2.34
N GLY A 237 -13.03 22.20 -1.26
CA GLY A 237 -12.32 21.97 -0.01
C GLY A 237 -13.08 21.02 0.91
N GLN A 238 -12.88 21.16 2.20
CA GLN A 238 -13.50 20.30 3.20
C GLN A 238 -14.02 21.19 4.35
N THR A 239 -15.22 20.88 4.83
CA THR A 239 -15.82 21.58 5.95
C THR A 239 -15.90 20.67 7.17
N PHE A 240 -15.34 21.13 8.30
CA PHE A 240 -15.38 20.42 9.57
C PHE A 240 -16.06 21.28 10.63
N ALA A 241 -16.55 20.61 11.66
CA ALA A 241 -17.06 21.25 12.87
C ALA A 241 -16.49 20.61 14.13
N LEU A 242 -16.20 21.45 15.12
CA LEU A 242 -15.90 21.02 16.48
C LEU A 242 -17.18 21.05 17.31
N LEU A 243 -17.49 19.95 17.99
CA LEU A 243 -18.64 19.82 18.86
C LEU A 243 -18.30 20.31 20.27
N SER A 244 -19.31 20.87 20.95
CA SER A 244 -19.22 21.22 22.36
C SER A 244 -19.03 19.99 23.23
N GLU A 245 -18.42 20.16 24.39
CA GLU A 245 -18.23 19.06 25.35
C GLU A 245 -19.56 18.39 25.71
N GLY A 246 -19.58 17.05 25.69
CA GLY A 246 -20.74 16.25 25.98
C GLY A 246 -21.72 16.01 24.82
N VAL A 247 -21.49 16.60 23.65
CA VAL A 247 -22.28 16.31 22.44
C VAL A 247 -21.60 15.18 21.65
N SER A 248 -22.39 14.12 21.37
CA SER A 248 -21.86 13.01 20.60
C SER A 248 -21.92 13.27 19.09
N GLN A 249 -20.92 12.76 18.35
CA GLN A 249 -20.88 12.85 16.89
C GLN A 249 -22.13 12.21 16.26
N GLU A 250 -22.58 11.07 16.79
CA GLU A 250 -23.77 10.39 16.28
C GLU A 250 -25.03 11.24 16.44
N THR A 251 -25.16 12.01 17.53
CA THR A 251 -26.31 12.91 17.77
C THR A 251 -26.37 13.98 16.68
N LEU A 252 -25.25 14.61 16.33
CA LEU A 252 -25.22 15.61 15.26
C LEU A 252 -25.47 14.97 13.88
N CYS A 253 -24.88 13.81 13.60
CA CYS A 253 -25.12 13.08 12.36
C CYS A 253 -26.61 12.75 12.16
N HIS A 254 -27.28 12.36 13.24
CA HIS A 254 -28.72 12.08 13.23
C HIS A 254 -29.54 13.37 13.04
N GLU A 255 -29.20 14.48 13.73
CA GLU A 255 -29.85 15.78 13.56
C GLU A 255 -29.76 16.29 12.11
N VAL A 256 -28.58 16.22 11.49
CA VAL A 256 -28.36 16.63 10.10
C VAL A 256 -29.24 15.82 9.15
N LYS A 257 -29.30 14.50 9.37
CA LYS A 257 -30.12 13.58 8.56
C LYS A 257 -31.62 13.83 8.77
N GLU A 258 -32.10 14.02 10.01
CA GLU A 258 -33.52 14.27 10.30
C GLU A 258 -34.03 15.61 9.76
N ARG A 259 -33.19 16.65 9.80
CA ARG A 259 -33.52 17.95 9.25
C ARG A 259 -33.50 17.98 7.72
N ASN A 260 -33.01 16.92 7.08
CA ASN A 260 -32.87 16.79 5.63
C ASN A 260 -32.27 18.07 4.99
N ILE A 261 -31.12 18.51 5.58
CA ILE A 261 -30.45 19.70 5.12
C ILE A 261 -29.88 19.41 3.73
N SER A 262 -30.14 20.28 2.78
CA SER A 262 -29.62 20.17 1.42
C SER A 262 -28.77 21.38 1.05
N ALA A 263 -27.87 21.20 0.12
CA ALA A 263 -27.06 22.26 -0.48
C ALA A 263 -27.15 22.16 -2.00
N ILE A 264 -27.10 23.28 -2.65
CA ILE A 264 -27.04 23.34 -4.13
C ILE A 264 -25.57 23.17 -4.54
N TYR A 265 -25.29 22.10 -5.24
CA TYR A 265 -23.97 21.75 -5.73
C TYR A 265 -24.03 21.56 -7.25
N PHE A 266 -23.31 22.36 -8.02
CA PHE A 266 -23.38 22.38 -9.49
C PHE A 266 -24.82 22.43 -10.03
N ASN A 267 -25.65 23.32 -9.47
CA ASN A 267 -27.08 23.44 -9.78
C ASN A 267 -27.94 22.20 -9.48
N GLU A 268 -27.42 21.27 -8.69
CA GLU A 268 -28.14 20.10 -8.18
C GLU A 268 -28.31 20.20 -6.68
N GLU A 269 -29.52 19.85 -6.19
CA GLU A 269 -29.77 19.73 -4.76
C GLU A 269 -29.18 18.41 -4.27
N GLN A 270 -28.22 18.50 -3.34
CA GLN A 270 -27.60 17.33 -2.71
C GLN A 270 -27.89 17.32 -1.20
N SER A 271 -28.11 16.12 -0.67
CA SER A 271 -28.29 15.97 0.78
C SER A 271 -26.96 16.17 1.51
N ILE A 272 -27.00 16.81 2.67
CA ILE A 272 -25.84 16.97 3.54
C ILE A 272 -25.76 15.78 4.48
N VAL A 273 -24.57 15.20 4.58
CA VAL A 273 -24.25 14.11 5.49
C VAL A 273 -23.12 14.56 6.41
N ALA A 274 -23.28 14.31 7.71
CA ALA A 274 -22.22 14.52 8.67
C ALA A 274 -21.54 13.19 9.01
N LEU A 275 -20.21 13.15 8.98
CA LEU A 275 -19.40 11.97 9.24
C LEU A 275 -18.45 12.19 10.40
N PRO A 276 -18.36 11.25 11.36
CA PRO A 276 -17.37 11.29 12.43
C PRO A 276 -15.95 11.31 11.86
N PHE A 277 -15.10 12.21 12.36
CA PHE A 277 -13.72 12.38 11.85
C PHE A 277 -12.92 11.08 11.88
N GLY A 278 -13.03 10.30 12.96
CA GLY A 278 -12.31 9.02 13.07
C GLY A 278 -12.76 7.94 12.08
N LYS A 279 -13.87 8.14 11.35
CA LYS A 279 -14.31 7.25 10.25
C LYS A 279 -13.87 7.74 8.86
N LEU A 280 -13.44 8.99 8.77
CA LEU A 280 -13.15 9.66 7.51
C LEU A 280 -12.08 8.95 6.67
N PHE A 281 -10.99 8.53 7.29
CA PHE A 281 -9.94 7.76 6.63
C PHE A 281 -10.48 6.48 5.98
N TRP A 282 -11.32 5.76 6.69
CA TRP A 282 -11.91 4.50 6.23
C TRP A 282 -12.93 4.68 5.12
N GLU A 283 -13.77 5.70 5.22
CA GLU A 283 -14.75 6.05 4.18
C GLU A 283 -14.05 6.50 2.89
N ARG A 284 -13.04 7.35 2.99
CA ARG A 284 -12.28 7.84 1.82
C ARG A 284 -11.48 6.76 1.13
N THR A 285 -10.85 5.89 1.89
CA THR A 285 -10.01 4.83 1.32
C THR A 285 -10.81 3.66 0.79
N GLN A 286 -12.10 3.55 1.19
CA GLN A 286 -12.95 2.37 0.98
C GLN A 286 -12.26 1.05 1.37
N ASN A 287 -11.27 1.12 2.25
CA ASN A 287 -10.31 0.05 2.50
C ASN A 287 -10.26 -0.36 3.98
N THR A 288 -11.43 -0.58 4.57
CA THR A 288 -11.56 -1.00 5.98
C THR A 288 -10.94 -2.37 6.26
N LEU A 289 -10.74 -3.19 5.22
CA LEU A 289 -10.25 -4.57 5.36
C LEU A 289 -8.72 -4.69 5.35
N SER A 290 -7.98 -3.71 4.82
CA SER A 290 -6.52 -3.80 4.68
C SER A 290 -5.79 -4.07 6.00
N PRO A 291 -6.00 -3.33 7.10
CA PRO A 291 -5.28 -3.61 8.34
C PRO A 291 -5.66 -4.95 8.94
N LEU A 292 -6.90 -5.40 8.76
CA LEU A 292 -7.34 -6.72 9.18
C LEU A 292 -6.64 -7.82 8.37
N ILE A 293 -6.55 -7.67 7.06
CA ILE A 293 -5.86 -8.63 6.16
C ILE A 293 -4.38 -8.72 6.55
N VAL A 294 -3.71 -7.60 6.75
CA VAL A 294 -2.30 -7.55 7.17
C VAL A 294 -2.11 -8.20 8.54
N THR A 295 -3.01 -7.93 9.49
CA THR A 295 -2.98 -8.57 10.82
C THR A 295 -3.14 -10.08 10.71
N ILE A 296 -4.12 -10.56 9.95
CA ILE A 296 -4.37 -12.00 9.74
C ILE A 296 -3.15 -12.64 9.07
N ALA A 297 -2.57 -12.00 8.05
CA ALA A 297 -1.37 -12.50 7.37
C ALA A 297 -0.21 -12.67 8.36
N GLY A 298 0.06 -11.65 9.20
CA GLY A 298 1.08 -11.71 10.23
C GLY A 298 0.86 -12.85 11.23
N VAL A 299 -0.36 -12.99 11.74
CA VAL A 299 -0.74 -14.07 12.67
C VAL A 299 -0.57 -15.44 12.03
N LEU A 300 -0.96 -15.62 10.76
CA LEU A 300 -0.80 -16.89 10.04
C LEU A 300 0.67 -17.25 9.86
N ILE A 301 1.53 -16.29 9.51
CA ILE A 301 2.98 -16.52 9.36
C ILE A 301 3.60 -16.89 10.70
N LEU A 302 3.27 -16.17 11.78
CA LEU A 302 3.73 -16.51 13.13
C LEU A 302 3.27 -17.90 13.52
N LEU A 303 2.02 -18.26 13.23
CA LEU A 303 1.46 -19.58 13.50
C LEU A 303 2.28 -20.67 12.78
N VAL A 304 2.62 -20.49 11.50
CA VAL A 304 3.46 -21.42 10.74
C VAL A 304 4.83 -21.58 11.39
N GLY A 305 5.47 -20.48 11.79
CA GLY A 305 6.75 -20.50 12.51
C GLY A 305 6.67 -21.21 13.87
N MET A 306 5.63 -20.93 14.65
CA MET A 306 5.35 -21.60 15.94
C MET A 306 5.10 -23.10 15.76
N LEU A 307 4.28 -23.49 14.79
CA LEU A 307 3.99 -24.90 14.51
C LEU A 307 5.28 -25.65 14.15
N ASN A 308 6.16 -25.03 13.36
CA ASN A 308 7.47 -25.61 13.05
C ASN A 308 8.35 -25.76 14.32
N PHE A 309 8.39 -24.74 15.15
CA PHE A 309 9.11 -24.74 16.41
C PHE A 309 8.57 -25.80 17.37
N PHE A 310 7.26 -25.93 17.55
CA PHE A 310 6.63 -26.94 18.38
C PHE A 310 6.80 -28.34 17.81
N HIS A 311 6.76 -28.51 16.51
CA HIS A 311 7.08 -29.76 15.84
C HIS A 311 8.49 -30.24 16.24
N PHE A 312 9.43 -29.31 16.20
CA PHE A 312 10.80 -29.55 16.57
C PHE A 312 10.95 -29.92 18.09
N LEU A 313 10.35 -29.11 18.99
CA LEU A 313 10.38 -29.37 20.43
C LEU A 313 9.81 -30.76 20.75
N THR A 314 8.67 -31.11 20.15
CA THR A 314 8.02 -32.42 20.34
C THR A 314 8.90 -33.53 19.80
N GLY A 315 9.52 -33.37 18.64
CA GLY A 315 10.44 -34.32 18.06
C GLY A 315 11.69 -34.57 18.93
N SER A 316 12.32 -33.48 19.40
CA SER A 316 13.47 -33.55 20.33
C SER A 316 13.11 -34.24 21.64
N PHE A 317 11.89 -34.03 22.13
CA PHE A 317 11.39 -34.67 23.33
C PHE A 317 11.21 -36.18 23.15
N VAL A 318 10.54 -36.61 22.09
CA VAL A 318 10.27 -38.03 21.81
C VAL A 318 11.56 -38.83 21.62
N THR A 319 12.59 -38.23 20.99
CA THR A 319 13.91 -38.89 20.85
C THR A 319 14.63 -39.11 22.19
N ARG A 320 14.23 -38.41 23.25
CA ARG A 320 14.85 -38.46 24.57
C ARG A 320 13.98 -39.10 25.65
N ILE A 321 12.89 -39.73 25.26
CA ILE A 321 11.92 -40.30 26.21
C ILE A 321 12.57 -41.33 27.15
N ARG A 322 13.55 -42.09 26.64
CA ARG A 322 14.31 -43.06 27.44
C ARG A 322 15.15 -42.36 28.53
N GLU A 323 15.80 -41.23 28.18
CA GLU A 323 16.54 -40.40 29.16
C GLU A 323 15.61 -39.85 30.24
N TYR A 324 14.43 -39.35 29.86
CA TYR A 324 13.43 -38.85 30.81
C TYR A 324 12.88 -39.96 31.71
N SER A 325 12.64 -41.15 31.14
CA SER A 325 12.21 -42.33 31.91
C SER A 325 13.26 -42.77 32.90
N LEU A 326 14.54 -42.81 32.53
CA LEU A 326 15.66 -43.11 33.45
C LEU A 326 15.75 -42.08 34.59
N ARG A 327 15.60 -40.78 34.30
CA ARG A 327 15.59 -39.76 35.34
C ARG A 327 14.42 -39.92 36.32
N ARG A 328 13.23 -40.34 35.82
CA ARG A 328 12.07 -40.65 36.67
C ARG A 328 12.34 -41.84 37.58
N VAL A 329 12.97 -42.87 37.08
CA VAL A 329 13.43 -44.00 37.92
C VAL A 329 14.41 -43.53 38.99
N SER A 330 15.29 -42.57 38.67
CA SER A 330 16.23 -41.96 39.62
C SER A 330 15.58 -40.88 40.53
N GLY A 331 14.24 -40.76 40.56
CA GLY A 331 13.51 -39.91 41.48
C GLY A 331 13.27 -38.49 41.00
N ALA A 332 13.46 -38.15 39.69
CA ALA A 332 13.17 -36.85 39.18
C ALA A 332 11.67 -36.53 39.19
N ARG A 333 11.30 -35.38 39.77
CA ARG A 333 9.92 -34.88 39.83
C ARG A 333 9.51 -34.20 38.50
N ALA A 334 8.21 -34.15 38.21
CA ALA A 334 7.66 -33.55 37.01
C ALA A 334 8.15 -32.12 36.76
N TRP A 335 8.19 -31.27 37.79
CA TRP A 335 8.66 -29.88 37.66
C TRP A 335 10.12 -29.75 37.20
N GLN A 336 10.98 -30.75 37.52
CA GLN A 336 12.39 -30.78 37.10
C GLN A 336 12.50 -31.08 35.60
N LEU A 337 11.66 -31.96 35.09
CA LEU A 337 11.57 -32.26 33.65
C LEU A 337 11.00 -31.09 32.90
N TRP A 338 9.97 -30.43 33.45
CA TRP A 338 9.39 -29.21 32.90
C TRP A 338 10.43 -28.06 32.84
N ALA A 339 11.14 -27.83 33.95
CA ALA A 339 12.18 -26.81 34.01
C ALA A 339 13.29 -27.02 32.95
N MET A 340 13.68 -28.29 32.73
CA MET A 340 14.70 -28.64 31.75
C MET A 340 14.24 -28.35 30.30
N LEU A 341 12.98 -28.69 29.98
CA LEU A 341 12.38 -28.36 28.67
C LEU A 341 12.22 -26.85 28.48
N LEU A 342 11.80 -26.15 29.55
CA LEU A 342 11.63 -24.73 29.53
C LEU A 342 12.96 -23.98 29.29
N VAL A 343 14.04 -24.38 29.96
CA VAL A 343 15.37 -23.81 29.73
C VAL A 343 15.82 -24.00 28.28
N GLN A 344 15.60 -25.20 27.71
CA GLN A 344 15.91 -25.45 26.30
C GLN A 344 15.07 -24.56 25.37
N ALA A 345 13.76 -24.46 25.61
CA ALA A 345 12.86 -23.58 24.81
C ALA A 345 13.26 -22.09 24.94
N THR A 346 13.59 -21.65 26.17
CA THR A 346 14.03 -20.26 26.42
C THR A 346 15.30 -19.94 25.65
N LEU A 347 16.31 -20.81 25.64
CA LEU A 347 17.55 -20.60 24.89
C LEU A 347 17.28 -20.48 23.38
N LEU A 348 16.43 -21.34 22.82
CA LEU A 348 16.08 -21.31 21.40
C LEU A 348 15.25 -20.06 21.04
N LEU A 349 14.31 -19.68 21.91
CA LEU A 349 13.51 -18.46 21.72
C LEU A 349 14.38 -17.19 21.80
N SER A 350 15.32 -17.14 22.77
CA SER A 350 16.24 -16.02 22.88
C SER A 350 17.11 -15.88 21.62
N LEU A 351 17.62 -16.99 21.09
CA LEU A 351 18.35 -16.98 19.82
C LEU A 351 17.46 -16.53 18.67
N SER A 352 16.22 -17.05 18.59
CA SER A 352 15.29 -16.63 17.54
C SER A 352 14.95 -15.14 17.62
N GLY A 353 14.78 -14.62 18.84
CA GLY A 353 14.54 -13.18 19.05
C GLY A 353 15.73 -12.32 18.65
N LEU A 354 16.95 -12.72 19.01
CA LEU A 354 18.17 -12.00 18.61
C LEU A 354 18.33 -11.97 17.09
N PHE A 355 18.12 -13.10 16.40
CA PHE A 355 18.16 -13.13 14.94
C PHE A 355 17.03 -12.32 14.30
N SER A 356 15.82 -12.32 14.88
CA SER A 356 14.71 -11.48 14.41
C SER A 356 15.04 -10.00 14.56
N MET A 357 15.59 -9.58 15.71
CA MET A 357 16.03 -8.17 15.93
C MET A 357 17.16 -7.77 14.98
N MET A 358 18.11 -8.69 14.71
CA MET A 358 19.16 -8.46 13.73
C MET A 358 18.59 -8.28 12.30
N LEU A 359 17.59 -9.06 11.91
CA LEU A 359 16.91 -8.88 10.63
C LEU A 359 16.19 -7.53 10.57
N MET A 360 15.54 -7.10 11.66
CA MET A 360 14.91 -5.78 11.74
C MET A 360 15.94 -4.65 11.58
N GLU A 361 17.08 -4.78 12.23
CA GLU A 361 18.16 -3.78 12.12
C GLU A 361 18.70 -3.64 10.70
N ILE A 362 18.93 -4.76 10.02
CA ILE A 362 19.46 -4.80 8.66
C ILE A 362 18.45 -4.28 7.64
N THR A 363 17.16 -4.61 7.84
CA THR A 363 16.12 -4.31 6.84
C THR A 363 15.44 -2.96 7.07
N SER A 364 15.44 -2.41 8.28
CA SER A 364 14.74 -1.15 8.61
C SER A 364 15.08 0.03 7.68
N PRO A 365 16.33 0.23 7.21
CA PRO A 365 16.61 1.33 6.27
C PRO A 365 16.01 1.15 4.86
N PHE A 366 15.65 -0.09 4.51
CA PHE A 366 15.10 -0.44 3.20
C PHE A 366 13.58 -0.65 3.22
N LEU A 367 12.96 -0.57 4.41
CA LEU A 367 11.53 -0.73 4.58
C LEU A 367 10.89 0.67 4.64
N SER A 368 10.68 1.27 3.48
CA SER A 368 9.77 2.40 3.30
C SER A 368 8.55 1.91 2.56
N PHE A 369 7.37 2.31 3.02
CA PHE A 369 6.12 2.02 2.34
C PHE A 369 5.59 3.35 1.79
N ASP A 370 5.88 3.62 0.53
CA ASP A 370 5.60 4.92 -0.10
C ASP A 370 4.11 5.23 -0.21
N ILE A 371 3.26 4.20 -0.39
CA ILE A 371 1.79 4.36 -0.41
C ILE A 371 1.25 4.96 0.87
N ILE A 372 1.66 4.40 2.00
CA ILE A 372 1.18 4.84 3.31
C ILE A 372 2.11 5.89 3.91
N ARG A 373 3.12 6.33 3.14
CA ARG A 373 4.14 7.29 3.56
C ARG A 373 4.73 6.97 4.94
N MET A 374 4.80 5.67 5.26
CA MET A 374 5.22 5.18 6.55
C MET A 374 6.72 4.95 6.56
N SER A 375 7.41 5.60 7.49
CA SER A 375 8.76 5.23 7.90
C SER A 375 8.69 4.34 9.14
N ILE A 376 9.47 3.27 9.17
CA ILE A 376 9.48 2.38 10.32
C ILE A 376 10.38 2.97 11.43
N ASP A 377 9.77 3.28 12.59
CA ASP A 377 10.55 3.56 13.80
C ASP A 377 11.10 2.24 14.34
N ARG A 378 12.41 2.08 14.18
CA ARG A 378 13.17 0.91 14.62
C ARG A 378 12.99 0.61 16.11
N ASN A 379 13.00 1.63 16.96
CA ASN A 379 12.96 1.45 18.41
C ASN A 379 11.57 0.93 18.85
N VAL A 380 10.52 1.48 18.25
CA VAL A 380 9.14 1.05 18.52
C VAL A 380 8.93 -0.39 18.05
N MET A 381 9.39 -0.73 16.85
CA MET A 381 9.28 -2.09 16.31
C MET A 381 10.04 -3.12 17.15
N MET A 382 11.26 -2.78 17.61
CA MET A 382 12.05 -3.66 18.50
C MET A 382 11.41 -3.85 19.88
N ALA A 383 10.84 -2.80 20.47
CA ALA A 383 10.12 -2.89 21.73
C ALA A 383 8.88 -3.79 21.61
N GLN A 384 8.12 -3.67 20.53
CA GLN A 384 6.98 -4.54 20.21
C GLN A 384 7.41 -6.00 20.04
N ALA A 385 8.50 -6.26 19.30
CA ALA A 385 9.05 -7.59 19.12
C ALA A 385 9.43 -8.25 20.46
N GLY A 386 9.97 -7.49 21.41
CA GLY A 386 10.23 -7.94 22.77
C GLY A 386 8.95 -8.40 23.50
N GLY A 387 7.86 -7.67 23.37
CA GLY A 387 6.54 -8.05 23.90
C GLY A 387 6.02 -9.36 23.29
N TYR A 388 6.17 -9.51 21.97
CA TYR A 388 5.76 -10.74 21.26
C TYR A 388 6.59 -11.96 21.67
N LEU A 389 7.90 -11.78 21.89
CA LEU A 389 8.76 -12.84 22.42
C LEU A 389 8.32 -13.29 23.81
N LEU A 390 7.91 -12.35 24.67
CA LEU A 390 7.36 -12.69 25.99
C LEU A 390 6.07 -13.51 25.88
N ALA A 391 5.15 -13.09 24.99
CA ALA A 391 3.92 -13.86 24.73
C ALA A 391 4.21 -15.27 24.21
N LEU A 392 5.15 -15.42 23.27
CA LEU A 392 5.61 -16.72 22.76
C LEU A 392 6.23 -17.57 23.84
N TRP A 393 6.99 -16.98 24.75
CA TRP A 393 7.58 -17.68 25.87
C TRP A 393 6.51 -18.26 26.81
N ILE A 394 5.46 -17.50 27.11
CA ILE A 394 4.30 -17.99 27.88
C ILE A 394 3.63 -19.18 27.18
N CYS A 395 3.40 -19.09 25.85
CA CYS A 395 2.88 -20.20 25.06
C CYS A 395 3.77 -21.45 25.14
N CYS A 396 5.08 -21.27 25.10
CA CYS A 396 6.04 -22.37 25.26
C CYS A 396 6.01 -23.00 26.67
N MET A 397 5.81 -22.21 27.73
CA MET A 397 5.61 -22.71 29.08
C MET A 397 4.40 -23.66 29.16
N ILE A 398 3.27 -23.23 28.58
CA ILE A 398 2.04 -24.03 28.55
C ILE A 398 2.26 -25.30 27.73
N ALA A 399 2.86 -25.20 26.55
CA ALA A 399 3.16 -26.37 25.71
C ALA A 399 4.10 -27.37 26.41
N ALA A 400 5.16 -26.90 27.07
CA ALA A 400 6.06 -27.74 27.85
C ALA A 400 5.34 -28.45 29.00
N ALA A 401 4.43 -27.76 29.70
CA ALA A 401 3.61 -28.36 30.76
C ALA A 401 2.71 -29.48 30.22
N VAL A 402 2.04 -29.26 29.08
CA VAL A 402 1.22 -30.31 28.41
C VAL A 402 2.06 -31.52 28.01
N VAL A 403 3.26 -31.30 27.49
CA VAL A 403 4.18 -32.36 27.10
C VAL A 403 4.59 -33.18 28.33
N VAL A 404 4.99 -32.55 29.43
CA VAL A 404 5.39 -33.23 30.67
C VAL A 404 4.22 -34.00 31.26
N TRP A 405 3.02 -33.44 31.32
CA TRP A 405 1.80 -34.09 31.78
C TRP A 405 1.50 -35.38 30.97
N ARG A 406 1.70 -35.35 29.67
CA ARG A 406 1.58 -36.56 28.82
C ARG A 406 2.62 -37.59 29.15
N VAL A 407 3.89 -37.21 29.43
CA VAL A 407 4.98 -38.12 29.80
C VAL A 407 4.70 -38.79 31.11
N GLU A 408 4.16 -38.11 32.10
CA GLU A 408 3.81 -38.70 33.40
C GLU A 408 2.79 -39.83 33.28
N ARG A 409 1.90 -39.75 32.30
CA ARG A 409 0.90 -40.79 32.00
C ARG A 409 1.47 -42.02 31.28
N ILE A 410 2.74 -41.96 30.78
CA ILE A 410 3.40 -43.09 30.16
C ILE A 410 4.03 -43.93 31.25
N SER A 411 3.72 -45.25 31.27
CA SER A 411 4.38 -46.17 32.20
C SER A 411 5.90 -46.23 31.97
N ILE A 412 6.67 -46.25 33.05
CA ILE A 412 8.14 -46.25 32.99
C ILE A 412 8.65 -47.41 32.14
N GLN A 413 8.02 -48.58 32.26
CA GLN A 413 8.35 -49.81 31.51
C GLN A 413 8.20 -49.57 29.98
N ARG A 414 7.10 -48.91 29.52
CA ARG A 414 6.93 -48.56 28.13
C ARG A 414 7.92 -47.49 27.66
N GLY A 415 8.34 -46.56 28.51
CA GLY A 415 9.33 -45.55 28.20
C GLY A 415 10.75 -46.10 28.05
N LEU A 416 11.11 -47.16 28.79
CA LEU A 416 12.43 -47.78 28.77
C LEU A 416 12.56 -48.85 27.68
N PHE A 417 11.55 -49.72 27.55
CA PHE A 417 11.58 -50.96 26.75
C PHE A 417 10.64 -50.90 25.52
N GLY A 418 9.70 -49.98 25.50
CA GLY A 418 8.78 -49.85 24.40
C GLY A 418 9.50 -49.22 23.18
N GLY A 419 9.97 -50.03 22.27
CA GLY A 419 10.47 -49.53 20.99
C GLY A 419 9.37 -48.77 20.25
N GLY A 420 9.67 -47.61 19.70
CA GLY A 420 8.96 -46.81 18.69
C GLY A 420 7.42 -46.64 18.66
N GLY A 421 6.68 -47.47 19.40
CA GLY A 421 5.21 -47.52 19.38
C GLY A 421 4.49 -46.76 20.49
N VAL A 422 5.22 -46.07 21.36
CA VAL A 422 4.66 -45.37 22.54
C VAL A 422 3.84 -44.16 22.17
N TYR A 423 4.12 -43.55 21.06
CA TYR A 423 3.29 -42.47 20.49
C TYR A 423 2.50 -42.99 19.30
N GLY A 424 1.22 -43.18 19.53
CA GLY A 424 0.28 -43.61 18.51
C GLY A 424 0.41 -42.72 17.25
N LYS A 425 0.49 -43.44 16.11
CA LYS A 425 0.42 -42.94 14.70
C LYS A 425 0.62 -41.44 14.60
N HIS A 426 1.69 -41.01 13.99
CA HIS A 426 2.13 -39.66 13.61
C HIS A 426 1.05 -38.58 13.32
N ARG A 427 -0.15 -38.70 13.95
CA ARG A 427 -1.33 -37.84 13.66
C ARG A 427 -1.09 -36.38 13.96
N VAL A 428 -0.51 -36.06 15.14
CA VAL A 428 -0.27 -34.66 15.55
C VAL A 428 0.69 -34.00 14.58
N ARG A 429 1.78 -34.67 14.23
CA ARG A 429 2.75 -34.18 13.26
C ARG A 429 2.11 -33.90 11.91
N ASN A 430 1.31 -34.85 11.39
CA ASN A 430 0.67 -34.72 10.08
C ASN A 430 -0.37 -33.57 10.06
N VAL A 431 -1.07 -33.37 11.17
CA VAL A 431 -2.00 -32.23 11.33
C VAL A 431 -1.22 -30.92 11.32
N LEU A 432 -0.10 -30.83 12.09
CA LEU A 432 0.72 -29.61 12.10
C LEU A 432 1.27 -29.27 10.69
N LEU A 433 1.82 -30.29 9.99
CA LEU A 433 2.26 -30.13 8.60
C LEU A 433 1.11 -29.77 7.67
N GLY A 434 -0.07 -30.38 7.85
CA GLY A 434 -1.26 -30.08 7.06
C GLY A 434 -1.69 -28.61 7.21
N ILE A 435 -1.70 -28.08 8.44
CA ILE A 435 -2.02 -26.66 8.68
C ILE A 435 -0.99 -25.73 8.00
N GLN A 436 0.30 -26.06 8.08
CA GLN A 436 1.34 -25.28 7.42
C GLN A 436 1.19 -25.28 5.89
N LEU A 437 0.92 -26.44 5.29
CA LEU A 437 0.67 -26.58 3.86
C LEU A 437 -0.58 -25.83 3.43
N PHE A 438 -1.64 -25.92 4.21
CA PHE A 438 -2.90 -25.19 3.97
C PHE A 438 -2.65 -23.68 3.92
N ILE A 439 -1.93 -23.12 4.87
CA ILE A 439 -1.57 -21.68 4.88
C ILE A 439 -0.67 -21.34 3.70
N CYS A 440 0.30 -22.20 3.35
CA CYS A 440 1.16 -22.01 2.20
C CYS A 440 0.38 -21.95 0.88
N TRP A 441 -0.62 -22.83 0.69
CA TRP A 441 -1.51 -22.79 -0.48
C TRP A 441 -2.19 -21.44 -0.63
N ILE A 442 -2.73 -20.88 0.46
CA ILE A 442 -3.42 -19.58 0.44
C ILE A 442 -2.44 -18.47 0.03
N PHE A 443 -1.28 -18.36 0.70
CA PHE A 443 -0.33 -17.30 0.40
C PHE A 443 0.21 -17.35 -1.03
N VAL A 444 0.62 -18.53 -1.49
CA VAL A 444 1.20 -18.67 -2.85
C VAL A 444 0.13 -18.41 -3.92
N SER A 445 -1.09 -18.87 -3.71
CA SER A 445 -2.19 -18.64 -4.68
C SER A 445 -2.55 -17.17 -4.79
N LEU A 446 -2.73 -16.48 -3.66
CA LEU A 446 -3.05 -15.04 -3.66
C LEU A 446 -1.89 -14.21 -4.21
N THR A 447 -0.65 -14.55 -3.89
CA THR A 447 0.52 -13.86 -4.45
C THR A 447 0.62 -14.01 -5.95
N LEU A 448 0.43 -15.22 -6.48
CA LEU A 448 0.47 -15.44 -7.92
C LEU A 448 -0.67 -14.69 -8.62
N MET A 449 -1.86 -14.66 -8.01
CA MET A 449 -2.99 -13.89 -8.51
C MET A 449 -2.63 -12.39 -8.58
N LEU A 450 -2.13 -11.81 -7.48
CA LEU A 450 -1.73 -10.39 -7.44
C LEU A 450 -0.63 -10.07 -8.46
N TYR A 451 0.34 -10.98 -8.63
CA TYR A 451 1.41 -10.81 -9.61
C TYR A 451 0.87 -10.77 -11.04
N LEU A 452 0.05 -11.75 -11.41
CA LEU A 452 -0.53 -11.82 -12.76
C LEU A 452 -1.52 -10.69 -13.02
N GLN A 453 -2.33 -10.33 -12.01
CA GLN A 453 -3.26 -9.20 -12.09
C GLN A 453 -2.52 -7.88 -12.29
N SER A 454 -1.49 -7.62 -11.50
CA SER A 454 -0.66 -6.40 -11.63
C SER A 454 -0.03 -6.30 -13.03
N GLN A 455 0.43 -7.40 -13.62
CA GLN A 455 0.94 -7.41 -14.99
C GLN A 455 -0.18 -7.13 -16.01
N LYS A 456 -1.34 -7.80 -15.86
CA LYS A 456 -2.47 -7.62 -16.78
C LYS A 456 -3.00 -6.19 -16.73
N SER A 457 -3.15 -5.62 -15.54
CA SER A 457 -3.57 -4.25 -15.32
C SER A 457 -2.61 -3.23 -15.95
N SER A 458 -1.29 -3.42 -15.74
CA SER A 458 -0.28 -2.53 -16.31
C SER A 458 -0.20 -2.60 -17.84
N ASN A 459 -0.48 -3.79 -18.41
CA ASN A 459 -0.53 -3.96 -19.86
C ASN A 459 -1.77 -3.35 -20.47
N ALA A 460 -2.91 -3.43 -19.77
CA ALA A 460 -4.18 -2.89 -20.24
C ALA A 460 -4.17 -1.35 -20.30
N LEU A 461 -3.42 -0.66 -19.44
CA LEU A 461 -3.32 0.80 -19.48
C LEU A 461 -2.54 1.24 -20.72
N PHE A 462 -3.16 2.02 -21.60
CA PHE A 462 -2.62 2.40 -22.91
C PHE A 462 -2.05 1.18 -23.66
N ASP A 463 -2.92 0.21 -23.90
CA ASP A 463 -2.61 -1.07 -24.55
C ASP A 463 -2.12 -0.93 -26.00
N THR A 464 -2.30 0.25 -26.61
CA THR A 464 -1.72 0.63 -27.91
C THR A 464 -0.20 0.73 -27.87
N LEU A 465 0.42 0.90 -26.70
CA LEU A 465 1.86 0.91 -26.49
C LEU A 465 2.34 -0.41 -25.88
N SER A 466 3.38 -0.99 -26.44
CA SER A 466 4.09 -2.14 -25.85
C SER A 466 4.76 -1.75 -24.52
N GLN A 467 5.09 -2.73 -23.69
CA GLN A 467 5.83 -2.48 -22.43
C GLN A 467 7.18 -1.81 -22.68
N GLU A 468 7.89 -2.23 -23.74
CA GLU A 468 9.18 -1.65 -24.12
C GLU A 468 9.03 -0.18 -24.52
N GLU A 469 7.98 0.17 -25.27
CA GLU A 469 7.70 1.56 -25.62
C GLU A 469 7.37 2.40 -24.40
N LYS A 470 6.52 1.90 -23.46
CA LYS A 470 6.21 2.58 -22.20
C LYS A 470 7.45 2.86 -21.34
N GLU A 471 8.43 1.93 -21.34
CA GLU A 471 9.72 2.13 -20.67
C GLU A 471 10.66 3.10 -21.40
N ASN A 472 10.50 3.25 -22.71
CA ASN A 472 11.32 4.14 -23.53
C ASN A 472 10.73 5.55 -23.70
N ILE A 473 9.66 5.88 -23.00
CA ILE A 473 9.07 7.22 -22.95
C ILE A 473 9.39 7.83 -21.58
N TYR A 474 10.14 8.94 -21.56
CA TYR A 474 10.30 9.74 -20.34
C TYR A 474 9.10 10.63 -20.12
N SER A 475 8.70 10.80 -18.87
CA SER A 475 7.61 11.61 -18.37
C SER A 475 8.19 12.71 -17.49
N ILE A 476 8.09 13.96 -17.94
CA ILE A 476 8.71 15.11 -17.29
C ILE A 476 7.60 16.08 -16.89
N SER A 477 7.33 16.18 -15.59
CA SER A 477 6.41 17.18 -15.06
C SER A 477 7.11 18.52 -14.90
N MET A 478 6.47 19.56 -15.38
CA MET A 478 6.88 20.95 -15.21
C MET A 478 5.90 21.73 -14.34
N GLU A 479 4.97 21.04 -13.67
CA GLU A 479 4.02 21.65 -12.75
C GLU A 479 4.72 22.36 -11.59
N GLU A 480 5.84 21.81 -11.13
CA GLU A 480 6.66 22.42 -10.09
C GLU A 480 7.52 23.59 -10.59
N TYR A 481 7.66 23.75 -11.94
CA TYR A 481 8.48 24.80 -12.56
C TYR A 481 7.69 26.05 -12.89
N THR A 482 6.71 26.39 -12.04
CA THR A 482 5.82 27.55 -12.23
C THR A 482 6.54 28.89 -12.10
N PHE A 483 7.81 28.91 -11.69
CA PHE A 483 8.68 30.09 -11.75
C PHE A 483 9.18 30.36 -13.18
N LEU A 484 9.09 29.38 -14.11
CA LEU A 484 9.37 29.61 -15.52
C LEU A 484 8.16 30.25 -16.18
N THR A 485 8.40 31.25 -17.01
CA THR A 485 7.38 31.79 -17.90
C THR A 485 6.93 30.73 -18.91
N GLN A 486 5.78 30.94 -19.55
CA GLN A 486 5.30 30.06 -20.62
C GLN A 486 6.35 29.89 -21.73
N GLU A 487 6.96 31.02 -22.16
CA GLU A 487 7.97 31.05 -23.21
C GLU A 487 9.21 30.23 -22.80
N GLU A 488 9.68 30.36 -21.57
CA GLU A 488 10.81 29.59 -21.04
C GLU A 488 10.50 28.10 -20.96
N ARG A 489 9.28 27.70 -20.57
CA ARG A 489 8.87 26.30 -20.57
C ARG A 489 8.84 25.71 -21.99
N MET A 490 8.26 26.45 -22.95
CA MET A 490 8.21 26.02 -24.34
C MET A 490 9.60 25.90 -24.93
N ASN A 491 10.49 26.86 -24.63
CA ASN A 491 11.89 26.83 -25.06
C ASN A 491 12.64 25.61 -24.45
N LEU A 492 12.41 25.32 -23.16
CA LEU A 492 12.97 24.15 -22.50
C LEU A 492 12.48 22.86 -23.16
N MET A 493 11.19 22.71 -23.44
CA MET A 493 10.64 21.54 -24.14
C MET A 493 11.25 21.41 -25.54
N ALA A 494 11.38 22.51 -26.28
CA ALA A 494 12.01 22.48 -27.60
C ALA A 494 13.49 22.07 -27.54
N GLU A 495 14.22 22.43 -26.49
CA GLU A 495 15.60 22.01 -26.26
C GLU A 495 15.66 20.50 -25.92
N LEU A 496 14.79 20.01 -25.06
CA LEU A 496 14.68 18.59 -24.73
C LEU A 496 14.35 17.73 -25.97
N GLY A 497 13.49 18.23 -26.86
CA GLY A 497 13.15 17.54 -28.12
C GLY A 497 14.29 17.46 -29.13
N LYS A 498 15.32 18.31 -29.02
CA LYS A 498 16.49 18.31 -29.92
C LYS A 498 17.62 17.39 -29.45
N VAL A 499 17.49 16.73 -28.32
CA VAL A 499 18.50 15.81 -27.79
C VAL A 499 18.69 14.63 -28.76
N ALA A 500 19.93 14.32 -29.08
CA ALA A 500 20.25 13.19 -29.97
C ALA A 500 19.71 11.87 -29.39
N GLY A 501 18.94 11.13 -30.18
CA GLY A 501 18.27 9.91 -29.77
C GLY A 501 16.84 10.09 -29.27
N VAL A 502 16.33 11.32 -29.27
CA VAL A 502 14.89 11.60 -29.10
C VAL A 502 14.18 11.37 -30.42
N LYS A 503 13.20 10.49 -30.44
CA LYS A 503 12.35 10.22 -31.60
C LYS A 503 11.23 11.23 -31.76
N ALA A 504 10.56 11.55 -30.66
CA ALA A 504 9.44 12.50 -30.62
C ALA A 504 9.29 13.09 -29.21
N LEU A 505 8.79 14.31 -29.14
CA LEU A 505 8.38 14.97 -27.89
C LEU A 505 6.90 15.33 -28.00
N LEU A 506 6.14 15.00 -26.96
CA LEU A 506 4.71 15.27 -26.87
C LEU A 506 4.44 16.23 -25.70
N PRO A 507 4.02 17.48 -25.97
CA PRO A 507 3.52 18.37 -24.93
C PRO A 507 2.19 17.88 -24.37
N ALA A 508 1.99 18.02 -23.08
CA ALA A 508 0.78 17.63 -22.39
C ALA A 508 0.41 18.67 -21.31
N ARG A 509 -0.86 18.73 -20.96
CA ARG A 509 -1.33 19.57 -19.85
C ARG A 509 -0.90 18.97 -18.51
N GLU A 510 -1.03 17.68 -18.38
CA GLU A 510 -0.81 16.90 -17.16
C GLU A 510 -0.41 15.47 -17.51
N LYS A 511 -0.13 14.66 -16.50
CA LYS A 511 0.07 13.23 -16.70
C LYS A 511 -1.20 12.59 -17.25
N TYR A 512 -1.08 11.76 -18.30
CA TYR A 512 -2.21 11.04 -18.87
C TYR A 512 -2.72 9.89 -18.00
N ILE A 513 -1.90 9.40 -17.09
CA ILE A 513 -2.24 8.34 -16.15
C ILE A 513 -2.52 8.93 -14.77
N GLY A 514 -3.63 8.55 -14.17
CA GLY A 514 -4.04 9.03 -12.84
C GLY A 514 -4.83 10.34 -12.86
N SER A 515 -4.79 11.09 -13.93
CA SER A 515 -5.58 12.31 -14.12
C SER A 515 -6.88 11.97 -14.86
N LEU A 516 -7.89 11.60 -14.09
CA LEU A 516 -9.22 11.27 -14.63
C LEU A 516 -10.16 12.46 -14.38
N TRP A 517 -10.06 13.48 -15.26
CA TRP A 517 -11.07 14.52 -15.27
C TRP A 517 -12.34 13.95 -15.90
N GLY A 518 -13.43 13.98 -15.12
CA GLY A 518 -14.77 13.71 -15.64
C GLY A 518 -15.48 15.05 -15.89
N SER A 519 -16.11 15.19 -17.02
CA SER A 519 -16.99 16.33 -17.32
C SER A 519 -18.36 15.81 -17.74
N SER A 520 -19.38 16.61 -17.46
CA SER A 520 -20.70 16.38 -18.01
C SER A 520 -20.79 17.02 -19.40
N ILE A 521 -21.24 16.24 -20.37
CA ILE A 521 -21.55 16.73 -21.71
C ILE A 521 -23.03 16.58 -22.00
N PHE A 522 -23.53 17.41 -22.87
CA PHE A 522 -24.93 17.50 -23.23
C PHE A 522 -25.10 17.37 -24.75
N THR A 523 -26.14 16.70 -25.18
CA THR A 523 -26.48 16.57 -26.62
C THR A 523 -27.30 17.75 -27.11
N GLN A 524 -27.79 18.59 -26.20
CA GLN A 524 -28.59 19.77 -26.50
C GLN A 524 -28.14 20.94 -25.60
N PRO A 525 -28.16 22.16 -26.09
CA PRO A 525 -27.86 23.34 -25.28
C PRO A 525 -28.92 23.56 -24.18
N GLY A 526 -28.57 24.29 -23.13
CA GLY A 526 -29.47 24.62 -22.02
C GLY A 526 -29.42 23.62 -20.85
N ARG A 527 -28.43 22.78 -20.75
CA ARG A 527 -28.07 21.94 -19.57
C ARG A 527 -29.24 21.14 -19.00
N LYS A 528 -30.07 20.53 -19.84
CA LYS A 528 -31.12 19.64 -19.35
C LYS A 528 -30.50 18.35 -18.79
N ARG A 529 -30.76 18.04 -17.52
CA ARG A 529 -30.19 16.90 -16.78
C ARG A 529 -30.41 15.56 -17.47
N GLU A 530 -31.56 15.36 -18.06
CA GLU A 530 -31.93 14.16 -18.83
C GLU A 530 -31.02 13.89 -20.04
N HIS A 531 -30.28 14.91 -20.51
CA HIS A 531 -29.34 14.83 -21.63
C HIS A 531 -27.87 14.84 -21.20
N ALA A 532 -27.59 14.94 -19.90
CA ALA A 532 -26.22 14.90 -19.37
C ALA A 532 -25.63 13.50 -19.46
N ARG A 533 -24.41 13.41 -19.93
CA ARG A 533 -23.62 12.16 -19.86
C ARG A 533 -22.25 12.50 -19.26
N ARG A 534 -21.86 11.74 -18.23
CA ARG A 534 -20.57 11.88 -17.61
C ARG A 534 -19.51 11.13 -18.40
N ILE A 535 -18.42 11.78 -18.75
CA ILE A 535 -17.38 11.26 -19.64
C ILE A 535 -16.01 11.71 -19.18
N GLY A 536 -14.99 10.91 -19.48
CA GLY A 536 -13.59 11.30 -19.28
C GLY A 536 -13.15 12.36 -20.29
N VAL A 537 -12.31 13.27 -19.84
CA VAL A 537 -11.79 14.37 -20.64
C VAL A 537 -10.26 14.33 -20.65
N MET A 538 -9.66 14.56 -21.80
CA MET A 538 -8.21 14.77 -21.96
C MET A 538 -7.95 15.96 -22.89
N PHE A 539 -6.92 16.74 -22.56
CA PHE A 539 -6.42 17.82 -23.44
C PHE A 539 -5.15 17.33 -24.12
N VAL A 540 -5.17 17.26 -25.44
CA VAL A 540 -4.11 16.64 -26.23
C VAL A 540 -3.69 17.49 -27.43
N SER A 541 -2.39 17.47 -27.76
CA SER A 541 -1.91 18.03 -29.02
C SER A 541 -2.27 17.11 -30.20
N PRO A 542 -2.29 17.60 -31.44
CA PRO A 542 -2.56 16.76 -32.62
C PRO A 542 -1.61 15.56 -32.74
N ASP A 543 -0.37 15.68 -32.29
CA ASP A 543 0.66 14.65 -32.36
C ASP A 543 0.41 13.47 -31.36
N PHE A 544 -0.52 13.66 -30.41
CA PHE A 544 -0.86 12.66 -29.39
C PHE A 544 -1.26 11.32 -30.01
N PHE A 545 -2.07 11.33 -31.04
CA PHE A 545 -2.61 10.12 -31.65
C PHE A 545 -1.53 9.28 -32.31
N GLU A 546 -0.57 9.91 -32.99
CA GLU A 546 0.58 9.24 -33.57
C GLU A 546 1.56 8.77 -32.48
N PHE A 547 1.87 9.65 -31.52
CA PHE A 547 2.79 9.37 -30.43
C PHE A 547 2.33 8.16 -29.59
N MET A 548 1.02 8.07 -29.29
CA MET A 548 0.43 7.00 -28.48
C MET A 548 -0.01 5.78 -29.30
N ASN A 549 0.29 5.72 -30.60
CA ASN A 549 -0.16 4.69 -31.51
C ASN A 549 -1.69 4.48 -31.51
N MET A 550 -2.46 5.60 -31.48
CA MET A 550 -3.90 5.61 -31.46
C MET A 550 -4.47 6.16 -32.79
N PRO A 551 -4.53 5.37 -33.86
CA PRO A 551 -5.03 5.82 -35.13
C PRO A 551 -6.52 6.20 -35.05
N LEU A 552 -6.92 7.21 -35.82
CA LEU A 552 -8.33 7.50 -36.02
C LEU A 552 -8.98 6.33 -36.80
N GLN A 553 -10.16 5.90 -36.34
CA GLN A 553 -10.98 4.91 -37.04
C GLN A 553 -11.86 5.58 -38.10
N ALA A 554 -12.32 6.81 -37.83
CA ALA A 554 -13.14 7.60 -38.70
C ALA A 554 -12.91 9.09 -38.50
N GLY A 555 -13.18 9.90 -39.52
CA GLY A 555 -13.08 11.37 -39.45
C GLY A 555 -11.65 11.89 -39.66
N VAL A 556 -11.37 13.08 -39.08
CA VAL A 556 -10.10 13.81 -39.21
C VAL A 556 -9.66 14.35 -37.85
N LEU A 557 -8.37 14.67 -37.73
CA LEU A 557 -7.84 15.37 -36.54
C LEU A 557 -8.46 16.79 -36.43
N PRO A 558 -8.70 17.27 -35.20
CA PRO A 558 -9.19 18.62 -34.95
C PRO A 558 -8.31 19.68 -35.61
N LYS A 559 -8.92 20.63 -36.27
CA LYS A 559 -8.26 21.79 -36.90
C LYS A 559 -8.55 23.10 -36.16
N THR A 560 -9.61 23.08 -35.38
CA THR A 560 -10.06 24.26 -34.61
C THR A 560 -10.27 23.89 -33.16
N GLU A 561 -10.30 24.89 -32.27
CA GLU A 561 -10.52 24.66 -30.82
C GLU A 561 -11.89 24.07 -30.48
N ASN A 562 -12.88 24.22 -31.38
CA ASN A 562 -14.22 23.69 -31.20
C ASN A 562 -14.43 22.32 -31.86
N GLU A 563 -13.37 21.68 -32.34
CA GLU A 563 -13.41 20.33 -32.85
C GLU A 563 -12.77 19.37 -31.85
N ILE A 564 -13.38 18.20 -31.64
CA ILE A 564 -12.96 17.21 -30.67
C ILE A 564 -12.87 15.81 -31.31
N VAL A 565 -12.08 14.94 -30.70
CA VAL A 565 -12.05 13.51 -31.01
C VAL A 565 -12.68 12.75 -29.86
N VAL A 566 -13.42 11.71 -30.15
CA VAL A 566 -14.02 10.83 -29.14
C VAL A 566 -13.56 9.39 -29.33
N THR A 567 -13.66 8.58 -28.28
CA THR A 567 -13.39 7.14 -28.38
C THR A 567 -14.59 6.41 -29.02
N GLU A 568 -14.33 5.23 -29.63
CA GLU A 568 -15.39 4.37 -30.20
C GLU A 568 -16.47 3.98 -29.18
N GLY A 569 -16.12 3.88 -27.90
CA GLY A 569 -17.05 3.58 -26.80
C GLY A 569 -18.08 4.70 -26.60
N PHE A 570 -17.73 5.94 -26.96
CA PHE A 570 -18.64 7.08 -26.87
C PHE A 570 -19.87 6.93 -27.77
N GLU A 571 -19.70 6.46 -29.01
CA GLU A 571 -20.85 6.21 -29.91
C GLU A 571 -21.75 5.09 -29.37
N LYS A 572 -21.14 4.03 -28.80
CA LYS A 572 -21.92 2.93 -28.17
C LYS A 572 -22.72 3.45 -26.98
N MET A 573 -22.15 4.33 -26.17
CA MET A 573 -22.83 4.97 -25.02
C MET A 573 -24.00 5.85 -25.50
N MET A 574 -23.83 6.57 -26.61
CA MET A 574 -24.84 7.46 -27.17
C MET A 574 -25.90 6.73 -28.02
N GLU A 575 -25.69 5.45 -28.30
CA GLU A 575 -26.57 4.62 -29.17
C GLU A 575 -26.85 5.27 -30.54
N LYS A 576 -25.91 6.09 -31.04
CA LYS A 576 -26.08 6.87 -32.26
C LYS A 576 -24.73 7.16 -32.90
N GLU A 577 -24.71 7.29 -34.24
CA GLU A 577 -23.56 7.84 -34.96
C GLU A 577 -23.33 9.30 -34.55
N MET A 578 -22.13 9.58 -34.01
CA MET A 578 -21.79 10.86 -33.45
C MET A 578 -20.80 11.69 -34.30
N LEU A 579 -20.21 11.09 -35.34
CA LEU A 579 -19.28 11.80 -36.22
C LEU A 579 -20.01 12.99 -36.91
N GLY A 580 -19.43 14.20 -36.80
CA GLY A 580 -20.01 15.42 -37.33
C GLY A 580 -21.14 16.03 -36.49
N GLN A 581 -21.55 15.37 -35.39
CA GLN A 581 -22.56 15.92 -34.47
C GLN A 581 -21.93 16.90 -33.49
N MET A 582 -22.78 17.78 -32.92
CA MET A 582 -22.37 18.73 -31.87
C MET A 582 -22.71 18.19 -30.50
N VAL A 583 -21.80 18.41 -29.55
CA VAL A 583 -22.00 18.21 -28.11
C VAL A 583 -21.66 19.51 -27.39
N TYR A 584 -22.22 19.69 -26.21
CA TYR A 584 -22.09 20.93 -25.44
C TYR A 584 -21.46 20.61 -24.08
N ASP A 585 -20.57 21.47 -23.62
CA ASP A 585 -20.04 21.41 -22.30
C ASP A 585 -20.95 22.07 -21.25
N TYR A 586 -20.44 22.15 -20.03
CA TYR A 586 -21.16 22.78 -18.90
C TYR A 586 -21.43 24.28 -19.10
N ASP A 587 -20.64 24.95 -19.91
CA ASP A 587 -20.78 26.36 -20.22
C ASP A 587 -21.55 26.65 -21.54
N ASP A 588 -22.29 25.63 -22.04
CA ASP A 588 -23.03 25.64 -23.28
C ASP A 588 -22.14 25.92 -24.51
N ILE A 589 -20.83 25.69 -24.42
CA ILE A 589 -19.91 25.77 -25.54
C ILE A 589 -20.10 24.53 -26.41
N GLY A 590 -20.41 24.74 -27.70
CA GLY A 590 -20.63 23.66 -28.65
C GLY A 590 -19.32 23.18 -29.27
N TYR A 591 -19.12 21.85 -29.30
CA TYR A 591 -17.97 21.19 -29.92
C TYR A 591 -18.46 20.21 -30.98
N THR A 592 -17.83 20.22 -32.15
CA THR A 592 -18.12 19.29 -33.24
C THR A 592 -17.22 18.06 -33.15
N ILE A 593 -17.77 16.87 -33.20
CA ILE A 593 -17.01 15.60 -33.21
C ILE A 593 -16.39 15.43 -34.61
N ALA A 594 -15.10 15.73 -34.73
CA ALA A 594 -14.33 15.68 -35.97
C ALA A 594 -13.77 14.28 -36.25
N GLY A 595 -13.50 13.48 -35.22
CA GLY A 595 -12.92 12.15 -35.37
C GLY A 595 -13.29 11.19 -34.27
N ILE A 596 -13.15 9.92 -34.57
CA ILE A 596 -13.34 8.77 -33.67
C ILE A 596 -12.06 7.98 -33.65
N CYS A 597 -11.51 7.74 -32.45
CA CYS A 597 -10.28 6.95 -32.29
C CYS A 597 -10.53 5.65 -31.56
N HIS A 598 -9.54 4.78 -31.60
CA HIS A 598 -9.55 3.55 -30.83
C HIS A 598 -9.61 3.88 -29.33
N HIS A 599 -10.27 3.00 -28.59
CA HIS A 599 -10.34 3.10 -27.14
C HIS A 599 -8.98 2.83 -26.50
N ALA A 600 -8.52 3.71 -25.61
CA ALA A 600 -7.37 3.45 -24.75
C ALA A 600 -7.84 3.32 -23.31
N THR A 601 -7.60 2.17 -22.72
CA THR A 601 -7.90 1.95 -21.30
C THR A 601 -7.02 2.83 -20.43
N ARG A 602 -7.61 3.77 -19.68
CA ARG A 602 -6.89 4.67 -18.76
C ARG A 602 -7.02 4.26 -17.30
N SER A 603 -7.98 3.44 -16.99
CA SER A 603 -8.18 2.85 -15.67
C SER A 603 -8.63 1.40 -15.81
N VAL A 604 -8.29 0.56 -14.85
CA VAL A 604 -8.66 -0.87 -14.82
C VAL A 604 -9.55 -1.23 -13.63
N GLY A 605 -9.84 -0.26 -12.75
CA GLY A 605 -10.80 -0.43 -11.65
C GLY A 605 -12.23 -0.25 -12.15
N LYS A 606 -13.19 -0.95 -11.56
CA LYS A 606 -14.62 -0.68 -11.80
C LYS A 606 -14.98 0.68 -11.20
N SER A 607 -15.59 1.54 -12.01
CA SER A 607 -16.29 2.72 -11.52
C SER A 607 -17.75 2.35 -11.21
N ASN A 608 -18.31 2.94 -10.16
CA ASN A 608 -19.69 2.69 -9.78
C ASN A 608 -20.67 3.27 -10.83
N GLY A 609 -20.88 2.50 -11.90
CA GLY A 609 -22.03 2.68 -12.80
C GLY A 609 -21.86 3.60 -14.01
N GLU A 610 -20.75 4.32 -14.19
CA GLU A 610 -20.53 5.15 -15.38
C GLU A 610 -19.19 4.84 -16.06
N ASP A 611 -19.23 4.69 -17.39
CA ASP A 611 -18.08 4.40 -18.26
C ASP A 611 -17.12 5.61 -18.46
N VAL A 612 -16.93 6.44 -17.42
CA VAL A 612 -16.02 7.60 -17.45
C VAL A 612 -14.57 7.18 -17.76
N GLN A 613 -14.25 5.93 -17.49
CA GLN A 613 -12.88 5.42 -17.62
C GLN A 613 -12.57 4.91 -19.02
N THR A 614 -13.59 4.46 -19.75
CA THR A 614 -13.46 3.91 -21.10
C THR A 614 -13.86 4.92 -22.18
N ASN A 615 -14.83 5.77 -21.90
CA ASN A 615 -15.31 6.78 -22.81
C ASN A 615 -14.59 8.11 -22.57
N CYS A 616 -13.92 8.62 -23.57
CA CYS A 616 -13.14 9.85 -23.47
C CYS A 616 -13.40 10.80 -24.62
N ILE A 617 -13.37 12.09 -24.27
CA ILE A 617 -13.29 13.19 -25.21
C ILE A 617 -11.89 13.78 -25.16
N PHE A 618 -11.31 13.97 -26.35
CA PHE A 618 -10.02 14.62 -26.53
C PHE A 618 -10.23 16.03 -27.04
N TYR A 619 -9.97 17.01 -26.18
CA TYR A 619 -9.99 18.43 -26.52
C TYR A 619 -8.61 18.88 -27.02
N PRO A 620 -8.55 19.85 -27.96
CA PRO A 620 -7.28 20.43 -28.36
C PRO A 620 -6.55 21.09 -27.16
N LEU A 621 -5.26 20.79 -27.02
CA LEU A 621 -4.41 21.38 -26.00
C LEU A 621 -4.00 22.79 -26.42
N LYS A 622 -4.16 23.77 -25.52
CA LYS A 622 -3.64 25.13 -25.70
C LYS A 622 -2.19 25.20 -25.22
N GLU A 623 -1.35 25.94 -25.94
CA GLU A 623 0.06 26.10 -25.55
C GLU A 623 0.23 26.65 -24.13
N GLU A 624 -0.68 27.54 -23.72
CA GLU A 624 -0.68 28.13 -22.37
C GLU A 624 -0.88 27.11 -21.24
N GLU A 625 -1.52 25.99 -21.54
CA GLU A 625 -1.89 24.96 -20.61
C GLU A 625 -0.89 23.79 -20.56
N THR A 626 0.32 23.97 -21.10
CA THR A 626 1.32 22.92 -21.17
C THR A 626 2.22 22.92 -19.94
N PHE A 627 2.06 21.93 -19.07
CA PHE A 627 2.84 21.75 -17.82
C PHE A 627 3.53 20.39 -17.73
N HIS A 628 3.44 19.58 -18.78
CA HIS A 628 4.02 18.27 -18.84
C HIS A 628 4.55 17.96 -20.23
N CYS A 629 5.56 17.10 -20.35
CA CYS A 629 5.93 16.57 -21.65
C CYS A 629 6.37 15.12 -21.56
N TYR A 630 6.12 14.40 -22.65
CA TYR A 630 6.60 13.05 -22.86
C TYR A 630 7.67 13.02 -23.92
N VAL A 631 8.80 12.34 -23.65
CA VAL A 631 9.94 12.24 -24.58
C VAL A 631 10.13 10.78 -24.97
N LYS A 632 9.80 10.44 -26.22
CA LYS A 632 9.96 9.08 -26.79
C LYS A 632 11.39 8.93 -27.30
N CYS A 633 12.10 7.91 -26.81
CA CYS A 633 13.49 7.63 -27.19
C CYS A 633 13.56 6.65 -28.36
N GLU A 634 14.62 6.75 -29.15
CA GLU A 634 15.00 5.71 -30.10
C GLU A 634 15.36 4.40 -29.36
N PRO A 635 15.05 3.23 -29.93
CA PRO A 635 15.38 1.95 -29.32
C PRO A 635 16.86 1.85 -28.93
N GLY A 636 17.12 1.45 -27.68
CA GLY A 636 18.49 1.27 -27.16
C GLY A 636 19.18 2.57 -26.69
N GLN A 637 18.63 3.76 -26.92
CA GLN A 637 19.26 5.03 -26.56
C GLN A 637 18.75 5.64 -25.25
N LYS A 638 17.81 4.99 -24.56
CA LYS A 638 17.18 5.47 -23.33
C LYS A 638 18.18 6.05 -22.32
N LYS A 639 19.26 5.33 -21.99
CA LYS A 639 20.24 5.77 -20.99
C LYS A 639 21.00 7.03 -21.40
N GLN A 640 21.37 7.15 -22.69
CA GLN A 640 22.08 8.32 -23.21
C GLN A 640 21.17 9.53 -23.23
N VAL A 641 19.94 9.34 -23.73
CA VAL A 641 18.91 10.39 -23.73
C VAL A 641 18.62 10.85 -22.30
N GLY A 642 18.39 9.93 -21.36
CA GLY A 642 18.13 10.26 -19.96
C GLY A 642 19.23 11.10 -19.33
N ALA A 643 20.51 10.74 -19.53
CA ALA A 643 21.62 11.51 -19.01
C ALA A 643 21.71 12.91 -19.64
N ALA A 644 21.39 13.04 -20.95
CA ALA A 644 21.37 14.33 -21.62
C ALA A 644 20.19 15.22 -21.15
N LEU A 645 19.00 14.63 -20.99
CA LEU A 645 17.83 15.32 -20.45
C LEU A 645 18.11 15.82 -19.02
N GLU A 646 18.64 14.96 -18.15
CA GLU A 646 18.99 15.34 -16.77
C GLU A 646 20.02 16.47 -16.74
N LYS A 647 21.02 16.44 -17.62
CA LYS A 647 22.02 17.52 -17.72
C LYS A 647 21.38 18.84 -18.10
N ILE A 648 20.52 18.89 -19.13
CA ILE A 648 19.84 20.10 -19.57
C ILE A 648 18.96 20.63 -18.44
N LEU A 649 18.20 19.77 -17.77
CA LEU A 649 17.35 20.17 -16.66
C LEU A 649 18.17 20.75 -15.50
N ARG A 650 19.32 20.14 -15.14
CA ARG A 650 20.22 20.64 -14.10
C ARG A 650 20.87 21.98 -14.47
N GLU A 651 21.14 22.22 -15.75
CA GLU A 651 21.69 23.50 -16.21
C GLU A 651 20.64 24.63 -16.24
N ARG A 652 19.37 24.30 -16.44
CA ARG A 652 18.26 25.26 -16.57
C ARG A 652 17.49 25.50 -15.29
N LEU A 653 17.45 24.52 -14.40
CA LEU A 653 16.67 24.58 -13.17
C LEU A 653 17.57 24.89 -11.97
N PRO A 654 17.05 25.57 -10.94
CA PRO A 654 17.78 25.83 -9.71
C PRO A 654 18.15 24.53 -8.97
N GLU A 655 19.28 24.56 -8.23
CA GLU A 655 19.75 23.43 -7.43
C GLU A 655 18.76 22.99 -6.33
N SER A 656 17.83 23.87 -5.96
CA SER A 656 16.78 23.59 -4.95
C SER A 656 15.71 22.63 -5.45
N ILE A 657 15.66 22.35 -6.76
CA ILE A 657 14.66 21.47 -7.38
C ILE A 657 15.23 20.08 -7.54
N ASP A 658 14.54 19.08 -6.98
CA ASP A 658 14.88 17.68 -7.16
C ASP A 658 14.38 17.20 -8.54
N ILE A 659 15.33 16.86 -9.42
CA ILE A 659 15.03 16.41 -10.77
C ILE A 659 14.94 14.88 -10.76
N GLN A 660 13.74 14.35 -10.88
CA GLN A 660 13.49 12.92 -11.03
C GLN A 660 12.97 12.63 -12.44
N LEU A 661 13.79 12.02 -13.27
CA LEU A 661 13.37 11.53 -14.58
C LEU A 661 12.58 10.22 -14.40
N LYS A 662 11.26 10.32 -14.51
CA LYS A 662 10.35 9.17 -14.52
C LYS A 662 10.07 8.72 -15.95
N THR A 663 9.67 7.48 -16.12
CA THR A 663 9.17 6.96 -17.40
C THR A 663 7.66 6.88 -17.38
N PHE A 664 7.03 6.72 -18.53
CA PHE A 664 5.60 6.45 -18.64
C PHE A 664 5.19 5.18 -17.85
N MET A 665 6.10 4.17 -17.83
CA MET A 665 5.89 2.98 -17.00
C MET A 665 5.99 3.30 -15.50
N ASP A 666 6.80 4.27 -15.10
CA ASP A 666 6.87 4.71 -13.70
C ASP A 666 5.61 5.47 -13.30
N ASP A 667 4.99 6.25 -14.21
CA ASP A 667 3.68 6.86 -13.97
C ASP A 667 2.60 5.79 -13.78
N ILE A 668 2.62 4.70 -14.58
CA ILE A 668 1.73 3.56 -14.37
C ILE A 668 1.97 2.89 -13.02
N ARG A 669 3.22 2.70 -12.62
CA ARG A 669 3.57 2.12 -11.32
C ARG A 669 3.12 3.00 -10.18
N GLU A 670 3.28 4.32 -10.29
CA GLU A 670 2.84 5.31 -9.30
C GLU A 670 1.30 5.29 -9.16
N TYR A 671 0.58 5.31 -10.26
CA TYR A 671 -0.88 5.20 -10.28
C TYR A 671 -1.38 3.88 -9.69
N ARG A 672 -0.66 2.78 -9.93
CA ARG A 672 -0.96 1.43 -9.44
C ARG A 672 -0.11 1.04 -8.21
N MET A 673 0.48 2.00 -7.52
CA MET A 673 1.45 1.78 -6.45
C MET A 673 0.94 0.79 -5.40
N MET A 674 -0.35 0.90 -5.00
CA MET A 674 -0.97 0.00 -4.05
C MET A 674 -0.92 -1.48 -4.49
N GLU A 675 -1.15 -1.78 -5.76
CA GLU A 675 -1.07 -3.16 -6.27
C GLU A 675 0.37 -3.66 -6.31
N PHE A 676 1.30 -2.81 -6.73
CA PHE A 676 2.72 -3.18 -6.78
C PHE A 676 3.28 -3.44 -5.39
N GLU A 677 2.91 -2.65 -4.39
CA GLU A 677 3.33 -2.87 -3.01
C GLU A 677 2.66 -4.11 -2.40
N LEU A 678 1.35 -4.28 -2.57
CA LEU A 678 0.65 -5.50 -2.12
C LEU A 678 1.26 -6.75 -2.76
N ARG A 679 1.61 -6.69 -4.05
CA ARG A 679 2.32 -7.77 -4.74
C ARG A 679 3.69 -8.04 -4.11
N GLY A 680 4.47 -6.99 -3.82
CA GLY A 680 5.78 -7.09 -3.18
C GLY A 680 5.69 -7.72 -1.78
N ILE A 681 4.80 -7.19 -0.95
CA ILE A 681 4.58 -7.67 0.42
C ILE A 681 4.07 -9.12 0.43
N SER A 682 3.05 -9.42 -0.38
CA SER A 682 2.50 -10.79 -0.45
C SER A 682 3.51 -11.79 -1.02
N GLY A 683 4.31 -11.38 -2.02
CA GLY A 683 5.40 -12.17 -2.59
C GLY A 683 6.46 -12.52 -1.57
N PHE A 684 6.89 -11.54 -0.78
CA PHE A 684 7.80 -11.76 0.33
C PHE A 684 7.24 -12.77 1.35
N PHE A 685 5.98 -12.60 1.76
CA PHE A 685 5.34 -13.52 2.71
C PHE A 685 5.12 -14.93 2.14
N ALA A 686 4.82 -15.06 0.84
CA ALA A 686 4.70 -16.35 0.20
C ALA A 686 6.05 -17.09 0.16
N ILE A 687 7.14 -16.40 -0.17
CA ILE A 687 8.50 -16.96 -0.16
C ILE A 687 8.87 -17.40 1.25
N VAL A 688 8.65 -16.55 2.26
CA VAL A 688 8.93 -16.85 3.66
C VAL A 688 8.15 -18.08 4.12
N THR A 689 6.84 -18.11 3.87
CA THR A 689 5.97 -19.24 4.25
C THR A 689 6.42 -20.51 3.55
N LEU A 690 6.75 -20.46 2.26
CA LEU A 690 7.25 -21.60 1.52
C LEU A 690 8.56 -22.12 2.12
N ILE A 691 9.52 -21.27 2.44
CA ILE A 691 10.80 -21.64 3.08
C ILE A 691 10.53 -22.32 4.42
N ILE A 692 9.66 -21.76 5.27
CA ILE A 692 9.34 -22.34 6.59
C ILE A 692 8.68 -23.72 6.42
N VAL A 693 7.77 -23.89 5.46
CA VAL A 693 7.11 -25.16 5.14
C VAL A 693 8.12 -26.19 4.61
N LEU A 694 9.05 -25.80 3.76
CA LEU A 694 10.13 -26.67 3.27
C LEU A 694 11.04 -27.12 4.40
N LEU A 695 11.42 -26.21 5.29
CA LEU A 695 12.22 -26.52 6.48
C LEU A 695 11.47 -27.45 7.43
N GLY A 696 10.17 -27.21 7.64
CA GLY A 696 9.30 -28.05 8.45
C GLY A 696 9.14 -29.47 7.87
N SER A 697 8.91 -29.56 6.56
CA SER A 697 8.81 -30.83 5.84
C SER A 697 10.13 -31.62 5.90
N TYR A 698 11.25 -30.93 5.68
CA TYR A 698 12.59 -31.54 5.80
C TYR A 698 12.85 -32.07 7.21
N ALA A 699 12.52 -31.28 8.25
CA ALA A 699 12.66 -31.71 9.65
C ALA A 699 11.76 -32.90 9.99
N ALA A 700 10.52 -32.91 9.52
CA ALA A 700 9.55 -33.96 9.72
C ALA A 700 10.01 -35.29 9.11
N ILE A 701 10.53 -35.25 7.87
CA ILE A 701 11.06 -36.44 7.19
C ILE A 701 12.34 -36.95 7.87
N THR A 702 13.19 -36.02 8.31
CA THR A 702 14.40 -36.39 9.09
C THR A 702 14.03 -37.17 10.33
N LEU A 703 13.06 -36.70 11.09
CA LEU A 703 12.58 -37.44 12.28
C LEU A 703 11.95 -38.78 11.91
N ASP A 704 11.09 -38.84 10.88
CA ASP A 704 10.43 -40.06 10.46
C ASP A 704 11.41 -41.12 9.96
N THR A 705 12.44 -40.69 9.27
CA THR A 705 13.51 -41.57 8.78
C THR A 705 14.41 -42.08 9.91
N GLU A 706 14.71 -41.28 10.92
CA GLU A 706 15.43 -41.71 12.10
C GLU A 706 14.62 -42.78 12.88
N TYR A 707 13.30 -42.59 13.05
CA TYR A 707 12.43 -43.57 13.70
C TYR A 707 12.33 -44.90 12.95
N ARG A 708 12.29 -44.86 11.62
CA ARG A 708 12.16 -46.01 10.75
C ARG A 708 13.50 -46.56 10.26
N ARG A 709 14.61 -46.09 10.82
CA ARG A 709 15.95 -46.37 10.35
C ARG A 709 16.23 -47.90 10.35
N LYS A 710 15.80 -48.61 11.40
CA LYS A 710 15.90 -50.07 11.51
C LYS A 710 15.01 -50.78 10.49
N GLU A 711 13.75 -50.36 10.35
CA GLU A 711 12.84 -50.91 9.36
C GLU A 711 13.39 -50.74 7.94
N MET A 712 13.94 -49.55 7.62
CA MET A 712 14.56 -49.28 6.31
C MET A 712 15.82 -50.16 6.09
N ALA A 713 16.67 -50.35 7.11
CA ALA A 713 17.85 -51.20 7.04
C ALA A 713 17.46 -52.66 6.76
N ILE A 714 16.47 -53.19 7.47
CA ILE A 714 15.94 -54.54 7.25
C ILE A 714 15.37 -54.69 5.83
N ARG A 715 14.56 -53.74 5.36
CA ARG A 715 13.99 -53.78 4.00
C ARG A 715 15.08 -53.70 2.93
N LYS A 716 16.13 -52.89 3.15
CA LYS A 716 17.27 -52.78 2.23
C LYS A 716 18.09 -54.07 2.16
N VAL A 717 18.32 -54.74 3.30
CA VAL A 717 18.94 -56.05 3.36
C VAL A 717 18.10 -57.11 2.63
N ASN A 718 16.76 -57.00 2.69
CA ASN A 718 15.82 -57.86 1.97
C ASN A 718 15.61 -57.46 0.50
N GLY A 719 16.49 -56.58 -0.07
CA GLY A 719 16.48 -56.26 -1.49
C GLY A 719 15.58 -55.11 -1.91
N ALA A 720 14.99 -54.33 -0.97
CA ALA A 720 14.16 -53.19 -1.33
C ALA A 720 15.00 -52.06 -1.97
N GLY A 721 14.64 -51.67 -3.18
CA GLY A 721 15.29 -50.57 -3.90
C GLY A 721 14.93 -49.19 -3.32
N VAL A 722 15.75 -48.18 -3.65
CA VAL A 722 15.57 -46.79 -3.22
C VAL A 722 14.17 -46.26 -3.59
N LYS A 723 13.66 -46.63 -4.76
CA LYS A 723 12.33 -46.21 -5.24
C LYS A 723 11.18 -46.72 -4.34
N GLN A 724 11.27 -47.96 -3.86
CA GLN A 724 10.25 -48.56 -3.00
C GLN A 724 10.23 -47.89 -1.64
N ILE A 725 11.41 -47.58 -1.08
CA ILE A 725 11.55 -46.87 0.19
C ILE A 725 10.99 -45.46 0.06
N ALA A 726 11.35 -44.75 -1.05
CA ALA A 726 10.87 -43.42 -1.34
C ALA A 726 9.33 -43.34 -1.45
N LEU A 727 8.71 -44.34 -2.08
CA LEU A 727 7.24 -44.36 -2.27
C LEU A 727 6.48 -44.44 -0.95
N ILE A 728 7.03 -45.10 0.08
CA ILE A 728 6.39 -45.18 1.40
C ILE A 728 6.26 -43.79 2.05
N PHE A 729 7.31 -42.96 1.93
CA PHE A 729 7.29 -41.59 2.46
C PHE A 729 6.54 -40.62 1.55
N ALA A 730 6.65 -40.81 0.23
CA ALA A 730 5.98 -39.97 -0.74
C ALA A 730 4.44 -40.07 -0.64
N ARG A 731 3.90 -41.26 -0.46
CA ARG A 731 2.43 -41.50 -0.39
C ARG A 731 1.75 -40.64 0.68
N LEU A 732 2.33 -40.51 1.87
CA LEU A 732 1.76 -39.71 2.94
C LEU A 732 1.83 -38.20 2.61
N ASN A 733 2.97 -37.74 2.08
CA ASN A 733 3.14 -36.33 1.72
C ASN A 733 2.23 -35.92 0.55
N ILE A 734 2.10 -36.74 -0.48
CA ILE A 734 1.19 -36.51 -1.60
C ILE A 734 -0.27 -36.42 -1.09
N TRP A 735 -0.68 -37.34 -0.20
CA TRP A 735 -2.02 -37.27 0.38
C TRP A 735 -2.27 -35.98 1.18
N LEU A 736 -1.30 -35.55 1.98
CA LEU A 736 -1.40 -34.28 2.71
C LEU A 736 -1.49 -33.09 1.75
N LEU A 737 -0.69 -33.07 0.67
CA LEU A 737 -0.74 -32.02 -0.36
C LEU A 737 -2.11 -31.92 -1.01
N VAL A 738 -2.69 -33.07 -1.43
CA VAL A 738 -4.01 -33.12 -2.08
C VAL A 738 -5.11 -32.65 -1.12
N VAL A 739 -5.14 -33.19 0.11
CA VAL A 739 -6.19 -32.83 1.07
C VAL A 739 -6.13 -31.35 1.45
N THR A 740 -4.91 -30.83 1.72
CA THR A 740 -4.76 -29.42 2.09
C THR A 740 -5.06 -28.46 0.95
N PHE A 741 -4.77 -28.86 -0.31
CA PHE A 741 -5.15 -28.12 -1.50
C PHE A 741 -6.67 -28.02 -1.65
N ILE A 742 -7.37 -29.17 -1.53
CA ILE A 742 -8.84 -29.23 -1.61
C ILE A 742 -9.49 -28.36 -0.53
N LEU A 743 -8.92 -28.31 0.68
CA LEU A 743 -9.41 -27.47 1.76
C LEU A 743 -9.12 -25.99 1.55
N ALA A 744 -7.96 -25.62 0.95
CA ALA A 744 -7.59 -24.26 0.68
C ALA A 744 -8.32 -23.65 -0.53
N PHE A 745 -8.67 -24.48 -1.51
CA PHE A 745 -9.29 -24.05 -2.77
C PHE A 745 -10.52 -23.15 -2.59
N PRO A 746 -11.55 -23.49 -1.77
CA PRO A 746 -12.74 -22.67 -1.65
C PRO A 746 -12.44 -21.29 -1.03
N ILE A 747 -11.47 -21.21 -0.09
CA ILE A 747 -11.08 -19.95 0.53
C ILE A 747 -10.35 -19.06 -0.48
N VAL A 748 -9.44 -19.63 -1.26
CA VAL A 748 -8.73 -18.92 -2.31
C VAL A 748 -9.69 -18.46 -3.40
N ALA A 749 -10.62 -19.30 -3.84
CA ALA A 749 -11.62 -18.96 -4.84
C ALA A 749 -12.53 -17.82 -4.35
N PHE A 750 -13.00 -17.88 -3.11
CA PHE A 750 -13.79 -16.81 -2.51
C PHE A 750 -13.03 -15.47 -2.45
N ALA A 751 -11.77 -15.49 -2.00
CA ALA A 751 -10.94 -14.29 -1.95
C ALA A 751 -10.69 -13.71 -3.36
N ILE A 752 -10.41 -14.56 -4.36
CA ILE A 752 -10.22 -14.14 -5.75
C ILE A 752 -11.50 -13.54 -6.33
N THR A 753 -12.67 -14.14 -6.07
CA THR A 753 -13.95 -13.61 -6.54
C THR A 753 -14.25 -12.24 -5.92
N GLY A 754 -14.01 -12.06 -4.61
CA GLY A 754 -14.14 -10.77 -3.96
C GLY A 754 -13.20 -9.72 -4.56
N PHE A 755 -11.95 -10.11 -4.86
CA PHE A 755 -10.98 -9.20 -5.46
C PHE A 755 -11.33 -8.87 -6.93
N SER A 756 -11.84 -9.83 -7.70
CA SER A 756 -12.22 -9.63 -9.10
C SER A 756 -13.37 -8.62 -9.28
N SER A 757 -14.25 -8.49 -8.27
CA SER A 757 -15.34 -7.53 -8.32
C SER A 757 -14.88 -6.06 -8.36
N MET A 758 -13.64 -5.78 -7.96
CA MET A 758 -13.03 -4.45 -7.97
C MET A 758 -12.41 -4.05 -9.31
N TYR A 759 -12.33 -4.99 -10.27
CA TYR A 759 -11.64 -4.79 -11.55
C TYR A 759 -12.56 -5.00 -12.74
N GLU A 760 -12.42 -4.16 -13.75
CA GLU A 760 -13.03 -4.36 -15.05
C GLU A 760 -12.25 -5.41 -15.88
N VAL A 761 -10.93 -5.30 -15.84
CA VAL A 761 -10.00 -6.22 -16.51
C VAL A 761 -9.35 -7.12 -15.48
N PHE A 762 -9.82 -8.38 -15.37
CA PHE A 762 -9.27 -9.36 -14.41
C PHE A 762 -8.67 -10.57 -15.13
N ILE A 763 -7.66 -11.21 -14.47
CA ILE A 763 -7.03 -12.43 -14.99
C ILE A 763 -8.04 -13.59 -15.09
N ASP A 764 -7.76 -14.51 -16.02
CA ASP A 764 -8.50 -15.79 -16.05
C ASP A 764 -7.95 -16.72 -14.94
N THR A 765 -8.82 -17.06 -13.99
CA THR A 765 -8.52 -17.97 -12.88
C THR A 765 -9.13 -19.35 -13.09
N GLY A 766 -9.06 -19.86 -14.31
CA GLY A 766 -9.53 -21.18 -14.68
C GLY A 766 -8.66 -22.33 -14.13
N VAL A 767 -8.94 -23.54 -14.61
CA VAL A 767 -8.24 -24.78 -14.18
C VAL A 767 -6.70 -24.67 -14.34
N GLY A 768 -6.24 -23.97 -15.38
CA GLY A 768 -4.81 -23.78 -15.62
C GLY A 768 -4.10 -23.02 -14.49
N PHE A 769 -4.76 -22.00 -13.94
CA PHE A 769 -4.23 -21.21 -12.82
C PHE A 769 -4.04 -22.10 -11.57
N TYR A 770 -5.08 -22.76 -11.10
CA TYR A 770 -5.01 -23.63 -9.92
C TYR A 770 -4.11 -24.86 -10.15
N GLY A 771 -4.12 -25.41 -11.38
CA GLY A 771 -3.28 -26.54 -11.77
C GLY A 771 -1.80 -26.20 -11.74
N SER A 772 -1.39 -25.02 -12.21
CA SER A 772 0.00 -24.57 -12.19
C SER A 772 0.53 -24.41 -10.75
N ILE A 773 -0.28 -23.85 -9.86
CA ILE A 773 0.06 -23.71 -8.43
C ILE A 773 0.23 -25.08 -7.80
N PHE A 774 -0.75 -25.98 -8.00
CA PHE A 774 -0.70 -27.33 -7.47
C PHE A 774 0.56 -28.09 -7.93
N LEU A 775 0.88 -28.05 -9.20
CA LEU A 775 2.07 -28.70 -9.76
C LEU A 775 3.36 -28.05 -9.22
N GLY A 776 3.43 -26.74 -9.15
CA GLY A 776 4.61 -26.01 -8.68
C GLY A 776 4.96 -26.33 -7.22
N ILE A 777 4.01 -26.18 -6.30
CA ILE A 777 4.25 -26.47 -4.87
C ILE A 777 4.51 -27.96 -4.64
N THR A 778 3.73 -28.83 -5.31
CA THR A 778 3.92 -30.28 -5.22
C THR A 778 5.31 -30.69 -5.70
N ALA A 779 5.79 -30.13 -6.80
CA ALA A 779 7.13 -30.40 -7.33
C ALA A 779 8.22 -29.99 -6.32
N ILE A 780 8.14 -28.75 -5.80
CA ILE A 780 9.14 -28.24 -4.84
C ILE A 780 9.20 -29.09 -3.59
N ILE A 781 8.05 -29.42 -2.99
CA ILE A 781 7.99 -30.24 -1.76
C ILE A 781 8.45 -31.67 -2.04
N THR A 782 8.02 -32.25 -3.15
CA THR A 782 8.42 -33.62 -3.53
C THR A 782 9.92 -33.70 -3.79
N LEU A 783 10.52 -32.71 -4.43
CA LEU A 783 11.99 -32.64 -4.63
C LEU A 783 12.73 -32.55 -3.29
N THR A 784 12.24 -31.74 -2.34
CA THR A 784 12.84 -31.63 -1.01
C THR A 784 12.79 -32.96 -0.26
N VAL A 785 11.65 -33.67 -0.32
CA VAL A 785 11.44 -34.99 0.26
C VAL A 785 12.37 -36.02 -0.39
N ALA A 786 12.40 -36.05 -1.71
CA ALA A 786 13.24 -36.99 -2.48
C ALA A 786 14.74 -36.79 -2.20
N PHE A 787 15.17 -35.52 -2.14
CA PHE A 787 16.57 -35.20 -1.80
C PHE A 787 16.96 -35.74 -0.43
N ARG A 788 16.12 -35.59 0.58
CA ARG A 788 16.39 -36.09 1.92
C ARG A 788 16.44 -37.62 1.95
N ILE A 789 15.49 -38.27 1.30
CA ILE A 789 15.45 -39.76 1.21
C ILE A 789 16.72 -40.27 0.52
N TYR A 790 17.14 -39.64 -0.57
CA TYR A 790 18.37 -39.99 -1.29
C TYR A 790 19.61 -39.94 -0.37
N LEU A 791 19.76 -38.89 0.45
CA LEU A 791 20.87 -38.75 1.39
C LEU A 791 20.88 -39.89 2.40
N ILE A 792 19.71 -40.35 2.89
CA ILE A 792 19.61 -41.42 3.91
C ILE A 792 19.85 -42.78 3.29
N THR A 793 19.41 -43.00 2.06
CA THR A 793 19.63 -44.30 1.38
C THR A 793 21.10 -44.57 1.03
N LYS A 794 21.99 -43.58 1.05
CA LYS A 794 23.43 -43.76 0.93
C LYS A 794 24.11 -44.33 2.17
N VAL A 795 23.47 -44.34 3.33
CA VAL A 795 24.05 -44.86 4.57
C VAL A 795 24.09 -46.38 4.51
N ASN A 796 25.23 -46.98 4.96
CA ASN A 796 25.44 -48.40 4.94
C ASN A 796 24.54 -49.12 5.97
N PRO A 797 23.68 -50.10 5.56
CA PRO A 797 22.80 -50.83 6.45
C PRO A 797 23.51 -51.57 7.58
N ALA A 798 24.73 -52.09 7.32
CA ALA A 798 25.54 -52.82 8.30
C ALA A 798 25.96 -51.94 9.50
N GLU A 799 26.26 -50.63 9.25
CA GLU A 799 26.57 -49.70 10.35
C GLU A 799 25.37 -49.39 11.24
N ILE A 800 24.17 -49.42 10.65
CA ILE A 800 22.92 -49.15 11.38
C ILE A 800 22.57 -50.30 12.32
N ILE A 801 22.76 -51.53 11.88
CA ILE A 801 22.44 -52.74 12.66
C ILE A 801 23.50 -53.00 13.76
N ARG A 802 24.76 -52.58 13.51
CA ARG A 802 25.88 -52.83 14.45
C ARG A 802 25.98 -51.79 15.59
N LYS A 803 25.44 -50.56 15.41
CA LYS A 803 25.53 -49.48 16.43
C LYS A 803 24.54 -49.58 17.58
N GLU A 804 23.73 -50.63 17.66
CA GLU A 804 22.91 -51.03 18.81
C GLU A 804 23.41 -52.32 19.42
#